data_944adbf4857d35552164340a74508607
#
_entry.id   944adbf4857d35552164340a74508607
#
_cell.length_a   1.000
_cell.length_b   1.000
_cell.length_c   1.000
_cell.angle_alpha   90.00
_cell.angle_beta   90.00
_cell.angle_gamma   90.00
#
_symmetry.space_group_name_H-M   'P 1'
#
loop_
_entity.id
_entity.type
_entity.pdbx_description
1 polymer ?
#
loop_
_entity_poly.entity_id
_entity_poly.type
_entity_poly.pdbx_seq_one_letter_code
_entity_poly.pdbx_strand_id
1 'polypeptide(L)'
;MKAIRRLTVRPVLPDPLRPLSDLARNLRWSWHPETRDLFQSVDPECWTASGRDPVRLLGTVPPARLAELAEDRRFLRRLTAVADDLDHYMTGDRWYQGRPGRLPAAVAYFSPEFGITAALPQYSGGLGILAGDHLKAASDLGVPLVGVGLLYRHGYFRQSLSRDGWQQEHYPVLDPHELPLAPLEESDGTPAHVALALPGGRELRARIWLAQVGRVPLLLLDSDVEENESGERGVTDRLYGGGSEHRLLQEMLLGIGGVRAVRTYCRLTGHAAPEVFHTNEGHAGFLGLERIAELCDTGLEFGAALEAVRAGTVFTTHTPVPAGIDRFDRELVARHFGPDSELPRIDVERVLRLGMETYPGGEPGLFNMAVMGLRLAQRANGVSLLHGGVSRGMFAGLWPGFDADEVPITSVTNGVHAPTWVAPEVFRLGARQIGGQRAEDALAVGGSDRWDSVADIPDQDIWELRRTLRAQLVEEVRERLRASWRQRGAGTAELGWIDDVLDPDVLTIGFARRVPSYKRLTLMLRDRDRLMELLLHPERPVQIVVAGKAHPADEGGKRLVQELVRFTDDPRVRHRIVFLPDYGMAMAQKLYPGCDIWLNNPLRPLEACGTSGMKAALNGCLNLSVLDGWWDEWYRPDFGWAIPTADGIGTDPDRRDAIEANALYDLLEQRITPRFYERGASGLPDRWLEMVRRTLSLLGPKVLAGRMVREYVERLYAPAAEAHRAMDPDSARGLAEWKARVRAAWPGVSVDHVETSAATASAELGATLGLRVRVKLGDLAPEDVEVQAVSGRVDSEDRITDASKVPLKPVGGPDLEGRWMYEGPLALDRTGPFGYTVRVLPAHRLLASGVETGLVAVPSGDLAEAAGLLMR
;
A
#
# COMPACT_ATOMS: atom_id res chain seq x y z
N MET A 1 21.41 25.39 -29.79
CA MET A 1 22.58 24.62 -30.28
C MET A 1 22.34 23.15 -30.01
N LYS A 2 22.60 22.26 -30.98
CA LYS A 2 22.56 20.82 -30.79
C LYS A 2 23.97 20.30 -30.54
N ALA A 3 24.12 19.34 -29.59
CA ALA A 3 25.41 18.69 -29.34
C ALA A 3 25.82 17.87 -30.58
N ILE A 4 27.08 17.95 -30.97
CA ILE A 4 27.67 17.14 -32.05
C ILE A 4 27.86 15.69 -31.59
N ARG A 5 28.13 15.49 -30.31
CA ARG A 5 28.33 14.18 -29.68
C ARG A 5 27.86 14.23 -28.23
N ARG A 6 27.17 13.18 -27.78
CA ARG A 6 26.79 12.98 -26.39
C ARG A 6 27.82 12.02 -25.75
N LEU A 7 28.29 12.37 -24.55
CA LEU A 7 29.21 11.56 -23.75
C LEU A 7 28.66 11.50 -22.33
N THR A 8 28.69 10.33 -21.70
CA THR A 8 28.42 10.16 -20.28
C THR A 8 29.73 10.26 -19.50
N VAL A 9 29.89 11.32 -18.70
CA VAL A 9 31.07 11.52 -17.85
C VAL A 9 30.77 10.91 -16.49
N ARG A 10 31.69 10.07 -15.99
CA ARG A 10 31.58 9.42 -14.66
C ARG A 10 32.65 9.95 -13.72
N PRO A 11 32.36 10.12 -12.40
CA PRO A 11 33.39 10.49 -11.44
C PRO A 11 34.43 9.36 -11.32
N VAL A 12 35.70 9.74 -11.21
CA VAL A 12 36.82 8.81 -10.95
C VAL A 12 37.22 9.01 -9.49
N LEU A 13 36.98 8.01 -8.67
CA LEU A 13 37.37 8.03 -7.27
C LEU A 13 38.81 7.46 -7.09
N PRO A 14 39.66 8.11 -6.25
CA PRO A 14 40.91 7.50 -5.79
C PRO A 14 40.66 6.10 -5.18
N ASP A 15 41.59 5.17 -5.32
CA ASP A 15 41.45 3.79 -4.84
C ASP A 15 40.97 3.67 -3.37
N PRO A 16 41.49 4.44 -2.39
CA PRO A 16 41.03 4.35 -1.00
C PRO A 16 39.55 4.80 -0.82
N LEU A 17 38.98 5.55 -1.77
CA LEU A 17 37.62 6.07 -1.72
C LEU A 17 36.60 5.25 -2.54
N ARG A 18 37.03 4.17 -3.20
CA ARG A 18 36.12 3.31 -3.99
C ARG A 18 34.86 2.86 -3.23
N PRO A 19 34.91 2.52 -1.93
CA PRO A 19 33.69 2.13 -1.20
C PRO A 19 32.59 3.18 -1.20
N LEU A 20 32.89 4.49 -1.38
CA LEU A 20 31.86 5.53 -1.53
C LEU A 20 30.93 5.27 -2.71
N SER A 21 31.41 4.65 -3.80
CA SER A 21 30.58 4.33 -4.96
C SER A 21 29.50 3.31 -4.62
N ASP A 22 29.87 2.26 -3.87
CA ASP A 22 28.95 1.19 -3.47
C ASP A 22 27.94 1.69 -2.44
N LEU A 23 28.42 2.48 -1.47
CA LEU A 23 27.57 3.14 -0.48
C LEU A 23 26.58 4.13 -1.13
N ALA A 24 26.97 4.86 -2.20
CA ALA A 24 26.09 5.81 -2.89
C ALA A 24 24.99 5.10 -3.69
N ARG A 25 25.28 3.93 -4.24
CA ARG A 25 24.33 3.16 -5.06
C ARG A 25 23.41 2.27 -4.23
N ASN A 26 23.81 1.85 -3.03
CA ASN A 26 22.91 1.14 -2.14
C ASN A 26 22.01 2.12 -1.39
N LEU A 27 20.74 2.15 -1.73
CA LEU A 27 19.75 3.10 -1.21
C LEU A 27 19.50 3.01 0.30
N ARG A 28 20.13 2.04 1.01
CA ARG A 28 20.14 1.99 2.47
C ARG A 28 20.65 3.30 3.08
N TRP A 29 21.55 4.03 2.43
CA TRP A 29 21.99 5.33 2.90
C TRP A 29 20.82 6.29 3.22
N SER A 30 19.68 6.16 2.52
CA SER A 30 18.56 7.07 2.72
C SER A 30 17.85 6.91 4.07
N TRP A 31 18.05 5.79 4.75
CA TRP A 31 17.52 5.54 6.10
C TRP A 31 18.59 5.14 7.14
N HIS A 32 19.88 5.17 6.75
CA HIS A 32 21.03 4.92 7.65
C HIS A 32 21.74 6.22 7.96
N PRO A 33 21.62 6.77 9.19
CA PRO A 33 22.16 8.08 9.56
C PRO A 33 23.68 8.18 9.39
N GLU A 34 24.43 7.14 9.78
CA GLU A 34 25.91 7.12 9.75
C GLU A 34 26.43 7.25 8.31
N THR A 35 25.75 6.62 7.34
CA THR A 35 26.11 6.74 5.92
C THR A 35 25.81 8.16 5.40
N ARG A 36 24.68 8.75 5.79
CA ARG A 36 24.36 10.15 5.43
C ARG A 36 25.39 11.14 6.00
N ASP A 37 25.76 10.95 7.27
CA ASP A 37 26.76 11.79 7.94
C ASP A 37 28.14 11.62 7.31
N LEU A 38 28.49 10.42 6.82
CA LEU A 38 29.71 10.20 6.06
C LEU A 38 29.69 11.02 4.77
N PHE A 39 28.64 10.94 3.94
CA PHE A 39 28.53 11.74 2.72
C PHE A 39 28.52 13.24 2.99
N GLN A 40 27.85 13.71 4.01
CA GLN A 40 27.88 15.10 4.41
C GLN A 40 29.31 15.55 4.74
N SER A 41 30.14 14.70 5.34
CA SER A 41 31.52 15.01 5.68
C SER A 41 32.50 15.03 4.49
N VAL A 42 32.09 14.51 3.33
CA VAL A 42 32.85 14.62 2.06
C VAL A 42 32.99 16.09 1.68
N ASP A 43 31.85 16.78 1.56
CA ASP A 43 31.78 18.22 1.31
C ASP A 43 30.36 18.71 1.70
N PRO A 44 30.20 19.44 2.83
CA PRO A 44 28.91 19.89 3.32
C PRO A 44 28.15 20.85 2.38
N GLU A 45 28.88 21.69 1.64
CA GLU A 45 28.28 22.64 0.70
C GLU A 45 27.77 21.91 -0.54
N CYS A 46 28.61 21.07 -1.16
CA CYS A 46 28.21 20.21 -2.27
C CYS A 46 27.09 19.25 -1.90
N TRP A 47 27.09 18.70 -0.67
CA TRP A 47 26.02 17.85 -0.14
C TRP A 47 24.67 18.55 -0.15
N THR A 48 24.65 19.78 0.33
CA THR A 48 23.43 20.59 0.35
C THR A 48 22.98 20.96 -1.07
N ALA A 49 23.93 21.40 -1.92
CA ALA A 49 23.67 21.80 -3.31
C ALA A 49 23.19 20.62 -4.18
N SER A 50 23.68 19.40 -3.93
CA SER A 50 23.24 18.17 -4.61
C SER A 50 21.85 17.68 -4.17
N GLY A 51 21.18 18.37 -3.25
CA GLY A 51 19.92 17.93 -2.68
C GLY A 51 20.07 16.74 -1.74
N ARG A 52 21.23 16.54 -1.17
CA ARG A 52 21.59 15.43 -0.27
C ARG A 52 21.53 14.06 -0.99
N ASP A 53 21.93 14.06 -2.24
CA ASP A 53 22.05 12.87 -3.09
C ASP A 53 23.52 12.48 -3.23
N PRO A 54 23.93 11.28 -2.75
CA PRO A 54 25.32 10.85 -2.81
C PRO A 54 25.87 10.71 -4.23
N VAL A 55 25.06 10.26 -5.18
CA VAL A 55 25.51 10.10 -6.58
C VAL A 55 25.82 11.45 -7.20
N ARG A 56 24.92 12.43 -7.01
CA ARG A 56 25.14 13.81 -7.48
C ARG A 56 26.28 14.49 -6.74
N LEU A 57 26.41 14.26 -5.43
CA LEU A 57 27.54 14.74 -4.65
C LEU A 57 28.87 14.28 -5.28
N LEU A 58 29.04 12.95 -5.47
CA LEU A 58 30.27 12.40 -6.03
C LEU A 58 30.54 12.88 -7.47
N GLY A 59 29.50 13.24 -8.22
CA GLY A 59 29.63 13.84 -9.55
C GLY A 59 29.99 15.31 -9.56
N THR A 60 29.91 16.01 -8.42
CA THR A 60 30.10 17.48 -8.32
C THR A 60 31.28 17.90 -7.44
N VAL A 61 31.71 17.03 -6.52
CA VAL A 61 32.85 17.31 -5.61
C VAL A 61 34.14 17.51 -6.42
N PRO A 62 34.91 18.59 -6.15
CA PRO A 62 36.19 18.85 -6.82
C PRO A 62 37.19 17.67 -6.64
N PRO A 63 37.93 17.26 -7.71
CA PRO A 63 38.93 16.20 -7.62
C PRO A 63 40.02 16.45 -6.54
N ALA A 64 40.37 17.68 -6.32
CA ALA A 64 41.35 18.07 -5.25
C ALA A 64 40.82 17.67 -3.87
N ARG A 65 39.51 17.88 -3.60
CA ARG A 65 38.90 17.47 -2.33
C ARG A 65 38.88 15.95 -2.15
N LEU A 66 38.60 15.20 -3.20
CA LEU A 66 38.72 13.73 -3.17
C LEU A 66 40.15 13.26 -2.89
N ALA A 67 41.16 13.91 -3.47
CA ALA A 67 42.56 13.60 -3.21
C ALA A 67 42.93 13.85 -1.73
N GLU A 68 42.48 14.97 -1.12
CA GLU A 68 42.66 15.26 0.30
C GLU A 68 42.08 14.19 1.20
N LEU A 69 40.82 13.77 0.90
CA LEU A 69 40.10 12.74 1.65
C LEU A 69 40.76 11.35 1.53
N ALA A 70 41.41 11.08 0.41
CA ALA A 70 42.14 9.81 0.19
C ALA A 70 43.39 9.69 1.08
N GLU A 71 43.88 10.82 1.62
CA GLU A 71 45.02 10.90 2.57
C GLU A 71 44.55 11.08 4.03
N ASP A 72 43.30 11.43 4.26
CA ASP A 72 42.78 11.64 5.63
C ASP A 72 42.48 10.30 6.32
N ARG A 73 43.36 9.92 7.23
CA ARG A 73 43.26 8.68 8.03
C ARG A 73 41.97 8.63 8.88
N ARG A 74 41.41 9.75 9.32
CA ARG A 74 40.18 9.79 10.13
C ARG A 74 38.98 9.50 9.26
N PHE A 75 38.93 10.13 8.08
CA PHE A 75 37.90 9.90 7.11
C PHE A 75 37.91 8.45 6.61
N LEU A 76 39.07 7.90 6.24
CA LEU A 76 39.22 6.53 5.77
C LEU A 76 38.80 5.48 6.80
N ARG A 77 39.15 5.67 8.10
CA ARG A 77 38.62 4.75 9.14
C ARG A 77 37.11 4.79 9.25
N ARG A 78 36.49 5.97 9.13
CA ARG A 78 35.04 6.10 9.16
C ARG A 78 34.41 5.47 7.92
N LEU A 79 35.00 5.67 6.74
CA LEU A 79 34.56 5.06 5.50
C LEU A 79 34.58 3.53 5.59
N THR A 80 35.70 2.96 6.08
CA THR A 80 35.83 1.51 6.29
C THR A 80 34.75 0.99 7.23
N ALA A 81 34.54 1.65 8.38
CA ALA A 81 33.52 1.21 9.34
C ALA A 81 32.10 1.20 8.75
N VAL A 82 31.75 2.20 7.94
CA VAL A 82 30.43 2.28 7.29
C VAL A 82 30.29 1.27 6.15
N ALA A 83 31.39 0.97 5.43
CA ALA A 83 31.41 -0.06 4.40
C ALA A 83 31.28 -1.47 5.01
N ASP A 84 32.01 -1.76 6.10
CA ASP A 84 31.92 -3.03 6.84
C ASP A 84 30.51 -3.22 7.43
N ASP A 85 29.87 -2.16 7.92
CA ASP A 85 28.49 -2.19 8.39
C ASP A 85 27.52 -2.54 7.25
N LEU A 86 27.70 -1.96 6.04
CA LEU A 86 26.88 -2.33 4.89
C LEU A 86 27.08 -3.80 4.52
N ASP A 87 28.31 -4.30 4.49
CA ASP A 87 28.61 -5.70 4.19
C ASP A 87 27.96 -6.63 5.21
N HIS A 88 28.05 -6.32 6.50
CA HIS A 88 27.38 -7.07 7.54
C HIS A 88 25.85 -7.00 7.40
N TYR A 89 25.31 -5.83 7.06
CA TYR A 89 23.89 -5.68 6.77
C TYR A 89 23.45 -6.57 5.59
N MET A 90 24.22 -6.63 4.51
CA MET A 90 23.89 -7.38 3.31
C MET A 90 23.98 -8.90 3.50
N THR A 91 24.90 -9.40 4.32
CA THR A 91 25.23 -10.82 4.43
C THR A 91 24.73 -11.51 5.70
N GLY A 92 24.55 -10.78 6.80
CA GLY A 92 24.19 -11.34 8.10
C GLY A 92 22.74 -11.88 8.13
N ASP A 93 22.49 -12.89 8.95
CA ASP A 93 21.16 -13.45 9.16
C ASP A 93 20.21 -12.41 9.77
N ARG A 94 18.95 -12.44 9.33
CA ARG A 94 17.86 -11.57 9.79
C ARG A 94 16.67 -12.41 10.28
N TRP A 95 15.56 -11.74 10.58
CA TRP A 95 14.34 -12.41 11.05
C TRP A 95 13.91 -13.58 10.14
N TYR A 96 13.99 -13.42 8.82
CA TYR A 96 13.54 -14.41 7.84
C TYR A 96 14.37 -15.69 7.90
N GLN A 97 15.71 -15.61 7.97
CA GLN A 97 16.58 -16.76 8.03
C GLN A 97 16.44 -17.57 9.34
N GLY A 98 16.06 -16.91 10.43
CA GLY A 98 15.82 -17.55 11.73
C GLY A 98 14.44 -18.22 11.87
N ARG A 99 13.57 -18.18 10.84
CA ARG A 99 12.21 -18.73 10.94
C ARG A 99 12.18 -20.22 10.59
N PRO A 100 11.46 -21.04 11.40
CA PRO A 100 11.22 -22.43 11.06
C PRO A 100 10.20 -22.54 9.91
N GLY A 101 10.28 -23.58 9.11
CA GLY A 101 9.34 -23.89 8.05
C GLY A 101 9.88 -23.61 6.63
N ARG A 102 9.09 -24.00 5.64
CA ARG A 102 9.43 -23.80 4.23
C ARG A 102 8.91 -22.46 3.74
N LEU A 103 9.63 -21.40 4.04
CA LEU A 103 9.36 -20.09 3.48
C LEU A 103 9.67 -20.02 1.97
N PRO A 104 9.13 -19.03 1.20
CA PRO A 104 9.48 -18.84 -0.22
C PRO A 104 10.98 -18.66 -0.44
N ALA A 105 11.51 -19.28 -1.48
CA ALA A 105 12.91 -19.06 -1.90
C ALA A 105 13.11 -17.63 -2.41
N ALA A 106 12.10 -17.06 -3.08
CA ALA A 106 12.04 -15.66 -3.47
C ALA A 106 10.58 -15.21 -3.73
N VAL A 107 10.36 -13.89 -3.63
CA VAL A 107 9.09 -13.21 -3.92
C VAL A 107 9.35 -12.12 -4.95
N ALA A 108 8.58 -12.06 -6.04
CA ALA A 108 8.58 -10.94 -6.98
C ALA A 108 7.42 -9.98 -6.66
N TYR A 109 7.73 -8.72 -6.38
CA TYR A 109 6.78 -7.68 -5.95
C TYR A 109 6.64 -6.61 -7.03
N PHE A 110 5.48 -6.54 -7.66
CA PHE A 110 5.20 -5.66 -8.79
C PHE A 110 4.37 -4.44 -8.35
N SER A 111 4.85 -3.25 -8.67
CA SER A 111 4.12 -2.01 -8.41
C SER A 111 4.42 -0.97 -9.49
N PRO A 112 3.43 -0.13 -9.89
CA PRO A 112 3.66 0.92 -10.88
C PRO A 112 4.53 2.06 -10.34
N GLU A 113 4.67 2.20 -9.03
CA GLU A 113 5.41 3.27 -8.38
C GLU A 113 6.12 2.81 -7.10
N PHE A 114 7.31 3.39 -6.83
CA PHE A 114 8.11 3.11 -5.64
C PHE A 114 8.65 4.38 -5.02
N GLY A 115 8.22 4.70 -3.80
CA GLY A 115 8.68 5.83 -3.01
C GLY A 115 9.83 5.45 -2.08
N ILE A 116 11.04 5.31 -2.61
CA ILE A 116 12.22 4.89 -1.83
C ILE A 116 12.91 6.11 -1.18
N THR A 117 13.27 7.09 -1.99
CA THR A 117 13.96 8.31 -1.56
C THR A 117 13.66 9.45 -2.53
N ALA A 118 13.86 10.70 -2.08
CA ALA A 118 13.75 11.88 -2.94
C ALA A 118 14.78 11.88 -4.09
N ALA A 119 15.90 11.15 -3.96
CA ALA A 119 16.90 10.99 -5.01
C ALA A 119 16.45 10.05 -6.16
N LEU A 120 15.42 9.22 -5.93
CA LEU A 120 14.79 8.35 -6.92
C LEU A 120 13.27 8.64 -6.97
N PRO A 121 12.82 9.71 -7.64
CA PRO A 121 11.45 10.20 -7.55
C PRO A 121 10.51 9.42 -8.49
N GLN A 122 10.32 8.14 -8.25
CA GLN A 122 9.50 7.20 -9.02
C GLN A 122 8.17 6.89 -8.32
N TYR A 123 7.50 7.91 -7.77
CA TYR A 123 6.23 7.77 -7.07
C TYR A 123 5.40 9.06 -7.14
N SER A 124 4.09 8.94 -6.98
CA SER A 124 3.16 10.06 -6.89
C SER A 124 2.49 10.18 -5.52
N GLY A 125 2.19 9.07 -4.87
CA GLY A 125 1.37 9.08 -3.65
C GLY A 125 1.53 7.86 -2.74
N GLY A 126 0.42 7.55 -2.02
CA GLY A 126 0.42 6.55 -0.95
C GLY A 126 0.79 5.14 -1.39
N LEU A 127 0.40 4.73 -2.61
CA LEU A 127 0.72 3.42 -3.17
C LEU A 127 2.23 3.23 -3.29
N GLY A 128 2.93 4.18 -3.91
CA GLY A 128 4.38 4.11 -4.08
C GLY A 128 5.15 4.24 -2.78
N ILE A 129 4.69 5.08 -1.86
CA ILE A 129 5.30 5.19 -0.54
C ILE A 129 5.18 3.88 0.24
N LEU A 130 4.02 3.21 0.16
CA LEU A 130 3.86 1.89 0.79
C LEU A 130 4.76 0.84 0.14
N ALA A 131 4.82 0.80 -1.20
CA ALA A 131 5.71 -0.11 -1.92
C ALA A 131 7.18 0.11 -1.49
N GLY A 132 7.62 1.36 -1.36
CA GLY A 132 8.94 1.70 -0.83
C GLY A 132 9.17 1.24 0.60
N ASP A 133 8.21 1.47 1.50
CA ASP A 133 8.27 1.02 2.89
C ASP A 133 8.26 -0.52 2.99
N HIS A 134 7.53 -1.20 2.10
CA HIS A 134 7.52 -2.67 1.99
C HIS A 134 8.90 -3.23 1.60
N LEU A 135 9.53 -2.67 0.55
CA LEU A 135 10.86 -3.10 0.12
C LEU A 135 11.92 -2.89 1.21
N LYS A 136 11.90 -1.74 1.88
CA LYS A 136 12.83 -1.43 2.98
C LYS A 136 12.65 -2.37 4.17
N ALA A 137 11.40 -2.60 4.57
CA ALA A 137 11.11 -3.54 5.66
C ALA A 137 11.47 -4.99 5.29
N ALA A 138 11.23 -5.40 4.04
CA ALA A 138 11.66 -6.69 3.53
C ALA A 138 13.19 -6.83 3.58
N SER A 139 13.91 -5.77 3.20
CA SER A 139 15.37 -5.68 3.31
C SER A 139 15.84 -5.87 4.75
N ASP A 140 15.28 -5.13 5.71
CA ASP A 140 15.65 -5.18 7.13
C ASP A 140 15.34 -6.54 7.76
N LEU A 141 14.27 -7.19 7.31
CA LEU A 141 13.86 -8.52 7.77
C LEU A 141 14.57 -9.68 7.05
N GLY A 142 15.33 -9.40 5.98
CA GLY A 142 16.02 -10.42 5.18
C GLY A 142 15.11 -11.24 4.28
N VAL A 143 13.92 -10.74 3.93
CA VAL A 143 12.99 -11.40 3.00
C VAL A 143 13.58 -11.36 1.59
N PRO A 144 13.73 -12.50 0.89
CA PRO A 144 14.30 -12.56 -0.46
C PRO A 144 13.29 -12.05 -1.50
N LEU A 145 13.20 -10.73 -1.62
CA LEU A 145 12.23 -10.05 -2.46
C LEU A 145 12.93 -9.35 -3.63
N VAL A 146 12.33 -9.40 -4.81
CA VAL A 146 12.72 -8.65 -6.01
C VAL A 146 11.58 -7.69 -6.36
N GLY A 147 11.83 -6.38 -6.31
CA GLY A 147 10.88 -5.37 -6.76
C GLY A 147 10.90 -5.20 -8.28
N VAL A 148 9.76 -4.92 -8.89
CA VAL A 148 9.61 -4.67 -10.34
C VAL A 148 8.73 -3.46 -10.56
N GLY A 149 9.22 -2.49 -11.36
CA GLY A 149 8.51 -1.26 -11.69
C GLY A 149 8.92 -0.69 -13.04
N LEU A 150 8.46 0.52 -13.32
CA LEU A 150 8.82 1.30 -14.51
C LEU A 150 9.74 2.46 -14.11
N LEU A 151 10.66 2.85 -14.99
CA LEU A 151 11.49 4.03 -14.80
C LEU A 151 10.89 5.19 -15.61
N TYR A 152 10.17 6.07 -14.90
CA TYR A 152 9.53 7.21 -15.54
C TYR A 152 10.54 8.35 -15.76
N ARG A 153 10.74 8.73 -17.03
CA ARG A 153 11.67 9.78 -17.46
C ARG A 153 11.41 11.13 -16.80
N HIS A 154 10.16 11.44 -16.49
CA HIS A 154 9.76 12.68 -15.83
C HIS A 154 9.31 12.47 -14.38
N GLY A 155 9.29 11.21 -13.90
CA GLY A 155 8.77 10.86 -12.61
C GLY A 155 7.34 11.36 -12.43
N TYR A 156 7.09 12.07 -11.32
CA TYR A 156 5.89 12.86 -11.09
C TYR A 156 6.22 14.36 -11.13
N PHE A 157 5.23 15.23 -11.31
CA PHE A 157 5.49 16.66 -11.46
C PHE A 157 5.97 17.33 -10.17
N ARG A 158 6.73 18.42 -10.32
CA ARG A 158 6.99 19.40 -9.28
C ARG A 158 5.94 20.49 -9.33
N GLN A 159 5.40 20.85 -8.15
CA GLN A 159 4.36 21.84 -8.02
C GLN A 159 4.97 23.21 -7.69
N SER A 160 4.56 24.25 -8.43
CA SER A 160 4.68 25.64 -8.01
C SER A 160 3.31 26.32 -8.01
N LEU A 161 3.26 27.54 -7.53
CA LEU A 161 2.05 28.34 -7.53
C LEU A 161 2.22 29.57 -8.40
N SER A 162 1.19 29.92 -9.15
CA SER A 162 1.10 31.24 -9.79
C SER A 162 0.89 32.35 -8.74
N ARG A 163 0.95 33.60 -9.16
CA ARG A 163 0.78 34.75 -8.25
C ARG A 163 -0.57 34.74 -7.52
N ASP A 164 -1.61 34.22 -8.16
CA ASP A 164 -2.96 34.13 -7.62
C ASP A 164 -3.29 32.78 -6.95
N GLY A 165 -2.25 31.95 -6.71
CA GLY A 165 -2.36 30.70 -5.97
C GLY A 165 -2.76 29.48 -6.80
N TRP A 166 -2.79 29.58 -8.13
CA TRP A 166 -3.11 28.46 -9.01
C TRP A 166 -1.92 27.49 -9.11
N GLN A 167 -2.20 26.19 -9.01
CA GLN A 167 -1.19 25.15 -9.18
C GLN A 167 -0.61 25.14 -10.60
N GLN A 168 0.72 25.05 -10.70
CA GLN A 168 1.48 24.89 -11.93
C GLN A 168 2.33 23.63 -11.83
N GLU A 169 2.37 22.85 -12.91
CA GLU A 169 3.10 21.58 -12.99
C GLU A 169 4.36 21.72 -13.82
N HIS A 170 5.49 21.28 -13.25
CA HIS A 170 6.78 21.22 -13.92
C HIS A 170 7.28 19.78 -13.95
N TYR A 171 7.62 19.30 -15.15
CA TYR A 171 8.09 17.94 -15.36
C TYR A 171 9.61 17.94 -15.60
N PRO A 172 10.44 17.64 -14.58
CA PRO A 172 11.88 17.53 -14.77
C PRO A 172 12.21 16.34 -15.67
N VAL A 173 13.28 16.45 -16.43
CA VAL A 173 13.86 15.30 -17.13
C VAL A 173 14.87 14.64 -16.21
N LEU A 174 14.67 13.35 -15.93
CA LEU A 174 15.57 12.54 -15.13
C LEU A 174 16.51 11.78 -16.07
N ASP A 175 17.82 11.94 -15.90
CA ASP A 175 18.81 11.12 -16.59
C ASP A 175 19.13 9.90 -15.69
N PRO A 176 18.89 8.65 -16.15
CA PRO A 176 19.16 7.46 -15.35
C PRO A 176 20.61 7.36 -14.86
N HIS A 177 21.57 7.94 -15.60
CA HIS A 177 22.98 7.96 -15.21
C HIS A 177 23.30 8.90 -14.03
N GLU A 178 22.42 9.85 -13.75
CA GLU A 178 22.51 10.75 -12.57
C GLU A 178 21.73 10.24 -11.36
N LEU A 179 21.00 9.13 -11.53
CA LEU A 179 20.22 8.47 -10.47
C LEU A 179 21.05 7.36 -9.81
N PRO A 180 20.69 6.92 -8.60
CA PRO A 180 21.33 5.78 -7.92
C PRO A 180 20.95 4.44 -8.54
N LEU A 181 21.19 4.32 -9.84
CA LEU A 181 20.87 3.17 -10.69
C LEU A 181 22.12 2.60 -11.35
N ALA A 182 22.07 1.32 -11.69
CA ALA A 182 23.02 0.67 -12.57
C ALA A 182 22.25 -0.07 -13.69
N PRO A 183 22.72 -0.08 -14.94
CA PRO A 183 22.13 -0.94 -15.95
C PRO A 183 22.35 -2.40 -15.55
N LEU A 184 21.36 -3.26 -15.77
CA LEU A 184 21.58 -4.70 -15.75
C LEU A 184 22.29 -5.07 -17.06
N GLU A 185 23.41 -5.78 -16.97
CA GLU A 185 24.25 -6.09 -18.12
C GLU A 185 24.26 -7.60 -18.41
N GLU A 186 24.21 -7.97 -19.68
CA GLU A 186 24.47 -9.32 -20.15
C GLU A 186 25.95 -9.70 -19.93
N SER A 187 26.29 -10.96 -20.11
CA SER A 187 27.65 -11.47 -19.88
C SER A 187 28.73 -10.84 -20.81
N ASP A 188 28.32 -10.25 -21.92
CA ASP A 188 29.20 -9.54 -22.86
C ASP A 188 29.32 -8.03 -22.53
N GLY A 189 28.67 -7.56 -21.47
CA GLY A 189 28.69 -6.16 -21.03
C GLY A 189 27.68 -5.27 -21.77
N THR A 190 26.82 -5.82 -22.60
CA THR A 190 25.72 -5.05 -23.22
C THR A 190 24.55 -4.91 -22.23
N PRO A 191 23.79 -3.79 -22.26
CA PRO A 191 22.62 -3.64 -21.42
C PRO A 191 21.55 -4.70 -21.72
N ALA A 192 21.02 -5.32 -20.66
CA ALA A 192 19.92 -6.27 -20.78
C ALA A 192 18.60 -5.55 -21.11
N HIS A 193 17.80 -6.15 -21.98
CA HIS A 193 16.52 -5.62 -22.45
C HIS A 193 15.41 -6.65 -22.36
N VAL A 194 14.18 -6.16 -22.28
CA VAL A 194 12.97 -6.94 -22.55
C VAL A 194 12.26 -6.34 -23.77
N ALA A 195 11.47 -7.15 -24.46
CA ALA A 195 10.72 -6.73 -25.64
C ALA A 195 9.30 -7.27 -25.60
N LEU A 196 8.34 -6.51 -26.11
CA LEU A 196 6.94 -6.87 -26.30
C LEU A 196 6.57 -6.64 -27.76
N ALA A 197 5.87 -7.60 -28.36
CA ALA A 197 5.31 -7.44 -29.68
C ALA A 197 4.03 -6.57 -29.63
N LEU A 198 3.93 -5.60 -30.53
CA LEU A 198 2.78 -4.71 -30.63
C LEU A 198 2.04 -4.88 -31.96
N PRO A 199 0.74 -4.52 -32.02
CA PRO A 199 -0.04 -4.59 -33.26
C PRO A 199 0.64 -3.86 -34.43
N GLY A 200 0.56 -4.45 -35.63
CA GLY A 200 1.16 -3.90 -36.84
C GLY A 200 2.66 -4.17 -36.99
N GLY A 201 3.20 -5.17 -36.31
CA GLY A 201 4.61 -5.59 -36.41
C GLY A 201 5.59 -4.63 -35.71
N ARG A 202 5.09 -3.75 -34.85
CA ARG A 202 5.90 -2.89 -33.99
C ARG A 202 6.41 -3.69 -32.79
N GLU A 203 7.44 -3.18 -32.15
CA GLU A 203 8.04 -3.78 -30.94
C GLU A 203 8.30 -2.69 -29.91
N LEU A 204 7.92 -2.97 -28.66
CA LEU A 204 8.25 -2.14 -27.51
C LEU A 204 9.43 -2.78 -26.75
N ARG A 205 10.58 -2.15 -26.78
CA ARG A 205 11.77 -2.56 -26.04
C ARG A 205 11.94 -1.71 -24.78
N ALA A 206 12.43 -2.34 -23.72
CA ALA A 206 12.80 -1.62 -22.51
C ALA A 206 14.11 -2.16 -21.92
N ARG A 207 14.98 -1.22 -21.54
CA ARG A 207 16.21 -1.51 -20.79
C ARG A 207 15.87 -1.78 -19.34
N ILE A 208 16.62 -2.68 -18.71
CA ILE A 208 16.48 -3.01 -17.30
C ILE A 208 17.50 -2.23 -16.49
N TRP A 209 17.01 -1.36 -15.60
CA TRP A 209 17.83 -0.68 -14.60
C TRP A 209 17.66 -1.35 -13.23
N LEU A 210 18.76 -1.40 -12.45
CA LEU A 210 18.79 -1.94 -11.10
C LEU A 210 19.00 -0.81 -10.09
N ALA A 211 18.08 -0.69 -9.13
CA ALA A 211 18.25 0.07 -7.89
C ALA A 211 18.42 -0.90 -6.73
N GLN A 212 19.46 -0.72 -5.92
CA GLN A 212 19.71 -1.60 -4.77
C GLN A 212 19.09 -0.99 -3.50
N VAL A 213 17.94 -1.51 -3.06
CA VAL A 213 17.21 -1.04 -1.86
C VAL A 213 17.63 -1.88 -0.65
N GLY A 214 18.79 -1.56 -0.05
CA GLY A 214 19.41 -2.45 0.92
C GLY A 214 19.69 -3.81 0.31
N ARG A 215 19.07 -4.87 0.81
CA ARG A 215 19.17 -6.26 0.28
C ARG A 215 18.27 -6.53 -0.92
N VAL A 216 17.24 -5.70 -1.13
CA VAL A 216 16.22 -5.92 -2.16
C VAL A 216 16.62 -5.26 -3.47
N PRO A 217 16.83 -6.02 -4.56
CA PRO A 217 16.96 -5.47 -5.90
C PRO A 217 15.61 -4.95 -6.38
N LEU A 218 15.58 -3.76 -6.98
CA LEU A 218 14.44 -3.17 -7.64
C LEU A 218 14.76 -3.01 -9.13
N LEU A 219 14.08 -3.77 -9.97
CA LEU A 219 14.19 -3.73 -11.42
C LEU A 219 13.23 -2.67 -11.98
N LEU A 220 13.76 -1.70 -12.73
CA LEU A 220 13.00 -0.61 -13.33
C LEU A 220 13.14 -0.66 -14.85
N LEU A 221 12.01 -0.77 -15.55
CA LEU A 221 11.96 -0.87 -17.01
C LEU A 221 11.87 0.52 -17.66
N ASP A 222 12.74 0.78 -18.61
CA ASP A 222 12.89 2.06 -19.30
C ASP A 222 12.74 1.88 -20.81
N SER A 223 11.68 2.42 -21.39
CA SER A 223 11.39 2.36 -22.82
C SER A 223 12.10 3.44 -23.65
N ASP A 224 12.79 4.41 -23.02
CA ASP A 224 13.53 5.46 -23.77
C ASP A 224 14.86 4.92 -24.30
N VAL A 225 14.77 3.98 -25.26
CA VAL A 225 15.89 3.35 -25.95
C VAL A 225 15.89 3.72 -27.43
N GLU A 226 17.07 3.72 -28.09
CA GLU A 226 17.21 4.19 -29.47
C GLU A 226 16.51 3.28 -30.48
N GLU A 227 16.34 2.00 -30.16
CA GLU A 227 15.69 0.99 -30.98
C GLU A 227 14.17 1.18 -31.11
N ASN A 228 13.56 1.93 -30.19
CA ASN A 228 12.14 2.24 -30.22
C ASN A 228 11.82 3.44 -31.11
N GLU A 229 10.66 3.43 -31.75
CA GLU A 229 10.08 4.63 -32.36
C GLU A 229 9.61 5.63 -31.29
N SER A 230 9.24 6.83 -31.71
CA SER A 230 8.90 7.91 -30.77
C SER A 230 7.71 7.59 -29.86
N GLY A 231 6.74 6.79 -30.33
CA GLY A 231 5.57 6.36 -29.56
C GLY A 231 5.97 5.41 -28.44
N GLU A 232 6.74 4.39 -28.78
CA GLU A 232 7.20 3.36 -27.84
C GLU A 232 8.20 3.92 -26.82
N ARG A 233 9.09 4.83 -27.26
CA ARG A 233 9.99 5.57 -26.35
C ARG A 233 9.25 6.37 -25.28
N GLY A 234 8.04 6.84 -25.59
CA GLY A 234 7.21 7.61 -24.68
C GLY A 234 6.45 6.77 -23.66
N VAL A 235 6.42 5.43 -23.72
CA VAL A 235 5.61 4.59 -22.82
C VAL A 235 5.98 4.80 -21.35
N THR A 236 7.27 4.97 -21.04
CA THR A 236 7.74 5.28 -19.67
C THR A 236 8.07 6.76 -19.48
N ASP A 237 7.34 7.69 -20.12
CA ASP A 237 7.60 9.11 -19.97
C ASP A 237 7.16 9.65 -18.60
N ARG A 238 5.93 9.37 -18.18
CA ARG A 238 5.30 9.92 -16.97
C ARG A 238 4.44 8.89 -16.23
N LEU A 239 4.53 8.96 -14.93
CA LEU A 239 3.63 8.22 -14.03
C LEU A 239 2.21 8.82 -14.11
N TYR A 240 1.20 7.97 -14.38
CA TYR A 240 -0.21 8.35 -14.55
C TYR A 240 -0.48 9.38 -15.65
N GLY A 241 0.36 9.40 -16.68
CA GLY A 241 0.19 10.23 -17.87
C GLY A 241 -0.48 9.51 -19.03
N GLY A 242 -0.80 10.25 -20.09
CA GLY A 242 -1.30 9.70 -21.35
C GLY A 242 -2.77 9.28 -21.37
N GLY A 243 -3.21 8.75 -22.52
CA GLY A 243 -4.56 8.19 -22.72
C GLY A 243 -4.62 6.68 -22.41
N SER A 244 -5.78 6.06 -22.67
CA SER A 244 -6.04 4.66 -22.33
C SER A 244 -5.04 3.68 -22.96
N GLU A 245 -4.68 3.85 -24.25
CA GLU A 245 -3.71 2.96 -24.89
C GLU A 245 -2.30 3.12 -24.29
N HIS A 246 -1.88 4.34 -23.98
CA HIS A 246 -0.61 4.59 -23.30
C HIS A 246 -0.56 3.90 -21.92
N ARG A 247 -1.66 3.98 -21.15
CA ARG A 247 -1.80 3.29 -19.86
C ARG A 247 -1.75 1.77 -20.03
N LEU A 248 -2.46 1.24 -21.01
CA LEU A 248 -2.43 -0.20 -21.31
C LEU A 248 -1.00 -0.67 -21.63
N LEU A 249 -0.25 0.07 -22.45
CA LEU A 249 1.15 -0.26 -22.77
C LEU A 249 2.07 -0.21 -21.53
N GLN A 250 1.85 0.74 -20.61
CA GLN A 250 2.57 0.78 -19.33
C GLN A 250 2.29 -0.48 -18.50
N GLU A 251 1.04 -0.91 -18.43
CA GLU A 251 0.65 -2.09 -17.64
C GLU A 251 1.08 -3.41 -18.29
N MET A 252 1.06 -3.48 -19.62
CA MET A 252 1.65 -4.62 -20.36
C MET A 252 3.16 -4.69 -20.12
N LEU A 253 3.87 -3.56 -20.21
CA LEU A 253 5.31 -3.52 -19.96
C LEU A 253 5.63 -3.90 -18.51
N LEU A 254 4.87 -3.38 -17.54
CA LEU A 254 5.06 -3.71 -16.12
C LEU A 254 4.80 -5.21 -15.86
N GLY A 255 3.70 -5.75 -16.37
CA GLY A 255 3.32 -7.15 -16.12
C GLY A 255 4.16 -8.13 -16.92
N ILE A 256 4.04 -8.13 -18.24
CA ILE A 256 4.74 -9.06 -19.15
C ILE A 256 6.24 -8.79 -19.16
N GLY A 257 6.63 -7.55 -19.46
CA GLY A 257 8.04 -7.14 -19.47
C GLY A 257 8.71 -7.35 -18.13
N GLY A 258 7.97 -7.09 -17.03
CA GLY A 258 8.48 -7.28 -15.67
C GLY A 258 8.78 -8.74 -15.33
N VAL A 259 7.95 -9.72 -15.75
CA VAL A 259 8.26 -11.16 -15.58
C VAL A 259 9.52 -11.52 -16.35
N ARG A 260 9.65 -11.08 -17.61
CA ARG A 260 10.85 -11.29 -18.45
C ARG A 260 12.10 -10.69 -17.80
N ALA A 261 11.97 -9.50 -17.19
CA ALA A 261 13.08 -8.86 -16.46
C ALA A 261 13.50 -9.65 -15.22
N VAL A 262 12.55 -10.20 -14.45
CA VAL A 262 12.84 -11.08 -13.30
C VAL A 262 13.57 -12.34 -13.76
N ARG A 263 13.13 -12.97 -14.85
CA ARG A 263 13.80 -14.14 -15.42
C ARG A 263 15.25 -13.81 -15.84
N THR A 264 15.43 -12.69 -16.53
CA THR A 264 16.75 -12.20 -16.95
C THR A 264 17.64 -11.92 -15.74
N TYR A 265 17.12 -11.24 -14.72
CA TYR A 265 17.86 -10.98 -13.48
C TYR A 265 18.31 -12.26 -12.79
N CYS A 266 17.40 -13.23 -12.59
CA CYS A 266 17.74 -14.52 -11.97
C CYS A 266 18.79 -15.29 -12.77
N ARG A 267 18.70 -15.29 -14.10
CA ARG A 267 19.68 -15.93 -14.99
C ARG A 267 21.07 -15.31 -14.88
N LEU A 268 21.14 -13.98 -14.83
CA LEU A 268 22.42 -13.25 -14.83
C LEU A 268 23.12 -13.25 -13.47
N THR A 269 22.34 -13.23 -12.39
CA THR A 269 22.88 -13.07 -11.02
C THR A 269 22.92 -14.36 -10.21
N GLY A 270 22.24 -15.41 -10.67
CA GLY A 270 22.04 -16.64 -9.89
C GLY A 270 21.03 -16.47 -8.74
N HIS A 271 20.25 -15.40 -8.71
CA HIS A 271 19.19 -15.22 -7.72
C HIS A 271 18.13 -16.32 -7.86
N ALA A 272 17.60 -16.79 -6.74
CA ALA A 272 16.55 -17.81 -6.74
C ALA A 272 15.32 -17.33 -7.54
N ALA A 273 14.72 -18.23 -8.31
CA ALA A 273 13.50 -17.94 -9.03
C ALA A 273 12.34 -17.70 -8.03
N PRO A 274 11.51 -16.66 -8.21
CA PRO A 274 10.37 -16.42 -7.34
C PRO A 274 9.33 -17.54 -7.41
N GLU A 275 8.90 -17.99 -6.24
CA GLU A 275 7.77 -18.92 -6.06
C GLU A 275 6.45 -18.16 -5.88
N VAL A 276 6.54 -16.90 -5.41
CA VAL A 276 5.39 -16.02 -5.18
C VAL A 276 5.53 -14.77 -6.02
N PHE A 277 4.43 -14.39 -6.69
CA PHE A 277 4.29 -13.15 -7.44
C PHE A 277 3.21 -12.30 -6.78
N HIS A 278 3.59 -11.13 -6.30
CA HIS A 278 2.70 -10.21 -5.63
C HIS A 278 2.36 -9.04 -6.55
N THR A 279 1.09 -8.88 -6.90
CA THR A 279 0.56 -7.72 -7.62
C THR A 279 0.06 -6.67 -6.62
N ASN A 280 0.75 -5.53 -6.58
CA ASN A 280 0.38 -4.39 -5.75
C ASN A 280 -0.58 -3.48 -6.54
N GLU A 281 -1.87 -3.75 -6.47
CA GLU A 281 -2.97 -3.23 -7.28
C GLU A 281 -3.06 -3.89 -8.68
N GLY A 282 -4.12 -3.56 -9.45
CA GLY A 282 -4.40 -4.13 -10.77
C GLY A 282 -3.36 -3.88 -11.85
N HIS A 283 -2.59 -2.80 -11.74
CA HIS A 283 -1.63 -2.34 -12.75
C HIS A 283 -0.62 -3.39 -13.27
N ALA A 284 -0.33 -4.42 -12.48
CA ALA A 284 0.58 -5.49 -12.86
C ALA A 284 -0.14 -6.79 -13.26
N GLY A 285 -1.45 -6.78 -13.42
CA GLY A 285 -2.24 -7.99 -13.66
C GLY A 285 -1.77 -8.84 -14.85
N PHE A 286 -1.22 -8.23 -15.89
CA PHE A 286 -0.70 -8.95 -17.06
C PHE A 286 0.51 -9.86 -16.76
N LEU A 287 1.14 -9.77 -15.57
CA LEU A 287 2.18 -10.73 -15.17
C LEU A 287 1.68 -12.19 -15.17
N GLY A 288 0.38 -12.38 -14.86
CA GLY A 288 -0.22 -13.71 -14.88
C GLY A 288 -0.31 -14.28 -16.29
N LEU A 289 -0.55 -13.46 -17.31
CA LEU A 289 -0.59 -13.91 -18.71
C LEU A 289 0.78 -14.37 -19.21
N GLU A 290 1.86 -13.65 -18.91
CA GLU A 290 3.21 -14.08 -19.29
C GLU A 290 3.56 -15.43 -18.63
N ARG A 291 3.27 -15.57 -17.35
CA ARG A 291 3.50 -16.83 -16.63
C ARG A 291 2.66 -18.00 -17.17
N ILE A 292 1.41 -17.73 -17.59
CA ILE A 292 0.57 -18.72 -18.26
C ILE A 292 1.21 -19.10 -19.61
N ALA A 293 1.68 -18.12 -20.38
CA ALA A 293 2.32 -18.38 -21.67
C ALA A 293 3.60 -19.24 -21.51
N GLU A 294 4.46 -18.91 -20.52
CA GLU A 294 5.64 -19.72 -20.17
C GLU A 294 5.26 -21.20 -19.93
N LEU A 295 4.19 -21.44 -19.17
CA LEU A 295 3.72 -22.79 -18.87
C LEU A 295 3.07 -23.48 -20.09
N CYS A 296 2.35 -22.76 -20.92
CA CYS A 296 1.81 -23.27 -22.17
C CYS A 296 2.91 -23.69 -23.15
N ASP A 297 4.04 -22.98 -23.16
CA ASP A 297 5.23 -23.35 -23.96
C ASP A 297 5.88 -24.66 -23.48
N THR A 298 5.69 -25.04 -22.21
CA THR A 298 6.10 -26.37 -21.68
C THR A 298 5.07 -27.49 -21.95
N GLY A 299 3.94 -27.20 -22.61
CA GLY A 299 2.91 -28.16 -22.99
C GLY A 299 1.74 -28.27 -22.01
N LEU A 300 1.56 -27.31 -21.09
CA LEU A 300 0.33 -27.22 -20.31
C LEU A 300 -0.78 -26.52 -21.11
N GLU A 301 -2.00 -26.99 -20.96
CA GLU A 301 -3.16 -26.25 -21.48
C GLU A 301 -3.43 -25.00 -20.61
N PHE A 302 -4.06 -23.99 -21.23
CA PHE A 302 -4.37 -22.72 -20.56
C PHE A 302 -5.05 -22.88 -19.20
N GLY A 303 -6.04 -23.78 -19.07
CA GLY A 303 -6.74 -24.02 -17.80
C GLY A 303 -5.83 -24.52 -16.69
N ALA A 304 -4.95 -25.46 -16.99
CA ALA A 304 -3.96 -25.98 -16.05
C ALA A 304 -2.88 -24.93 -15.71
N ALA A 305 -2.39 -24.20 -16.72
CA ALA A 305 -1.44 -23.11 -16.54
C ALA A 305 -2.01 -21.99 -15.66
N LEU A 306 -3.29 -21.65 -15.84
CA LEU A 306 -3.99 -20.69 -15.01
C LEU A 306 -4.01 -21.11 -13.53
N GLU A 307 -4.34 -22.36 -13.22
CA GLU A 307 -4.36 -22.85 -11.84
C GLU A 307 -2.96 -22.85 -11.20
N ALA A 308 -1.94 -23.23 -11.98
CA ALA A 308 -0.55 -23.19 -11.51
C ALA A 308 -0.09 -21.75 -11.21
N VAL A 309 -0.45 -20.80 -12.05
CA VAL A 309 -0.15 -19.37 -11.86
C VAL A 309 -0.88 -18.79 -10.64
N ARG A 310 -2.18 -19.11 -10.51
CA ARG A 310 -3.02 -18.65 -9.39
C ARG A 310 -2.43 -19.05 -8.03
N ALA A 311 -1.98 -20.29 -7.89
CA ALA A 311 -1.47 -20.85 -6.65
C ALA A 311 -0.34 -20.00 -6.04
N GLY A 312 0.57 -19.51 -6.87
CA GLY A 312 1.71 -18.68 -6.47
C GLY A 312 1.48 -17.16 -6.62
N THR A 313 0.23 -16.69 -6.78
CA THR A 313 -0.06 -15.27 -6.95
C THR A 313 -0.83 -14.70 -5.76
N VAL A 314 -0.38 -13.53 -5.28
CA VAL A 314 -1.02 -12.71 -4.25
C VAL A 314 -1.42 -11.37 -4.86
N PHE A 315 -2.65 -10.93 -4.63
CA PHE A 315 -3.19 -9.66 -5.09
C PHE A 315 -3.54 -8.77 -3.89
N THR A 316 -3.00 -7.56 -3.87
CA THR A 316 -3.38 -6.55 -2.87
C THR A 316 -4.08 -5.38 -3.54
N THR A 317 -5.32 -5.08 -3.12
CA THR A 317 -6.02 -3.87 -3.55
C THR A 317 -5.79 -2.72 -2.57
N HIS A 318 -5.60 -1.52 -3.12
CA HIS A 318 -5.42 -0.27 -2.37
C HIS A 318 -6.51 0.75 -2.65
N THR A 319 -7.39 0.47 -3.59
CA THR A 319 -8.37 1.43 -4.09
C THR A 319 -9.75 1.16 -3.51
N PRO A 320 -10.32 2.08 -2.70
CA PRO A 320 -11.64 1.91 -2.08
C PRO A 320 -12.79 2.37 -2.98
N VAL A 321 -12.52 2.82 -4.20
CA VAL A 321 -13.52 3.36 -5.13
C VAL A 321 -13.35 2.79 -6.54
N PRO A 322 -14.44 2.38 -7.22
CA PRO A 322 -14.36 1.83 -8.57
C PRO A 322 -13.70 2.75 -9.60
N ALA A 323 -13.88 4.07 -9.46
CA ALA A 323 -13.30 5.07 -10.37
C ALA A 323 -11.76 5.17 -10.30
N GLY A 324 -11.13 4.60 -9.28
CA GLY A 324 -9.66 4.55 -9.16
C GLY A 324 -9.03 3.27 -9.72
N ILE A 325 -9.83 2.36 -10.26
CA ILE A 325 -9.38 1.10 -10.88
C ILE A 325 -9.26 1.33 -12.38
N ASP A 326 -8.13 0.92 -12.97
CA ASP A 326 -7.94 1.00 -14.41
C ASP A 326 -8.89 0.05 -15.14
N ARG A 327 -9.62 0.60 -16.10
CA ARG A 327 -10.55 -0.10 -16.98
C ARG A 327 -10.27 0.31 -18.41
N PHE A 328 -10.20 -0.67 -19.28
CA PHE A 328 -9.93 -0.50 -20.70
C PHE A 328 -11.09 -1.00 -21.55
N ASP A 329 -11.30 -0.38 -22.71
CA ASP A 329 -12.22 -0.92 -23.68
C ASP A 329 -11.80 -2.32 -24.12
N ARG A 330 -12.77 -3.25 -24.19
CA ARG A 330 -12.56 -4.62 -24.63
C ARG A 330 -11.83 -4.71 -25.96
N GLU A 331 -12.21 -3.87 -26.92
CA GLU A 331 -11.63 -3.85 -28.27
C GLU A 331 -10.16 -3.36 -28.27
N LEU A 332 -9.83 -2.44 -27.37
CA LEU A 332 -8.46 -1.98 -27.17
C LEU A 332 -7.57 -3.13 -26.69
N VAL A 333 -8.00 -3.86 -25.65
CA VAL A 333 -7.27 -5.02 -25.15
C VAL A 333 -7.17 -6.11 -26.21
N ALA A 334 -8.29 -6.43 -26.91
CA ALA A 334 -8.31 -7.44 -27.96
C ALA A 334 -7.30 -7.18 -29.07
N ARG A 335 -7.08 -5.90 -29.45
CA ARG A 335 -6.07 -5.53 -30.45
C ARG A 335 -4.65 -5.89 -30.03
N HIS A 336 -4.31 -5.75 -28.74
CA HIS A 336 -2.96 -5.98 -28.24
C HIS A 336 -2.67 -7.46 -27.93
N PHE A 337 -3.69 -8.31 -27.90
CA PHE A 337 -3.58 -9.76 -27.68
C PHE A 337 -4.15 -10.58 -28.87
N GLY A 338 -4.31 -9.98 -30.03
CA GLY A 338 -4.71 -10.64 -31.27
C GLY A 338 -3.59 -11.46 -31.91
N PRO A 339 -3.85 -12.10 -33.07
CA PRO A 339 -2.90 -13.04 -33.73
C PRO A 339 -1.53 -12.44 -34.06
N ASP A 340 -1.45 -11.15 -34.38
CA ASP A 340 -0.24 -10.46 -34.80
C ASP A 340 0.34 -9.55 -33.70
N SER A 341 0.12 -9.91 -32.43
CA SER A 341 0.51 -9.10 -31.28
C SER A 341 1.13 -9.95 -30.17
N GLU A 342 1.12 -9.45 -28.93
CA GLU A 342 1.73 -10.15 -27.80
C GLU A 342 0.98 -11.45 -27.45
N LEU A 343 1.71 -12.47 -27.02
CA LEU A 343 1.19 -13.80 -26.61
C LEU A 343 0.28 -14.49 -27.63
N PRO A 344 0.68 -14.63 -28.92
CA PRO A 344 -0.19 -15.10 -30.01
C PRO A 344 -0.70 -16.54 -29.82
N ARG A 345 -0.14 -17.31 -28.89
CA ARG A 345 -0.57 -18.68 -28.56
C ARG A 345 -1.74 -18.72 -27.58
N ILE A 346 -2.07 -17.61 -26.94
CA ILE A 346 -3.20 -17.53 -26.03
C ILE A 346 -4.39 -16.96 -26.81
N ASP A 347 -5.50 -17.69 -26.82
CA ASP A 347 -6.75 -17.21 -27.41
C ASP A 347 -7.20 -15.91 -26.74
N VAL A 348 -7.40 -14.86 -27.52
CA VAL A 348 -7.78 -13.52 -27.06
C VAL A 348 -9.05 -13.53 -26.20
N GLU A 349 -10.02 -14.40 -26.50
CA GLU A 349 -11.25 -14.51 -25.70
C GLU A 349 -10.96 -15.07 -24.30
N ARG A 350 -9.91 -15.87 -24.14
CA ARG A 350 -9.45 -16.31 -22.81
C ARG A 350 -8.81 -15.18 -22.03
N VAL A 351 -8.02 -14.32 -22.70
CA VAL A 351 -7.48 -13.11 -22.09
C VAL A 351 -8.61 -12.20 -21.62
N LEU A 352 -9.55 -11.89 -22.51
CA LEU A 352 -10.66 -10.99 -22.22
C LEU A 352 -11.50 -11.45 -21.05
N ARG A 353 -11.79 -12.77 -20.96
CA ARG A 353 -12.57 -13.34 -19.84
C ARG A 353 -11.92 -13.11 -18.47
N LEU A 354 -10.61 -12.88 -18.39
CA LEU A 354 -9.94 -12.61 -17.11
C LEU A 354 -10.29 -11.24 -16.54
N GLY A 355 -10.50 -10.22 -17.40
CA GLY A 355 -10.79 -8.85 -16.94
C GLY A 355 -12.23 -8.41 -17.16
N MET A 356 -13.04 -9.10 -17.94
CA MET A 356 -14.42 -8.68 -18.24
C MET A 356 -15.33 -8.75 -17.02
N GLU A 357 -16.15 -7.72 -16.85
CA GLU A 357 -17.15 -7.60 -15.79
C GLU A 357 -18.47 -8.28 -16.20
N THR A 358 -18.46 -9.61 -16.33
CA THR A 358 -19.61 -10.42 -16.76
C THR A 358 -20.51 -10.88 -15.61
N TYR A 359 -20.59 -10.12 -14.55
CA TYR A 359 -21.40 -10.38 -13.37
C TYR A 359 -22.50 -9.31 -13.20
N PRO A 360 -23.55 -9.55 -12.40
CA PRO A 360 -24.62 -8.58 -12.17
C PRO A 360 -24.08 -7.26 -11.62
N GLY A 361 -24.40 -6.16 -12.30
CA GLY A 361 -23.91 -4.82 -11.96
C GLY A 361 -22.56 -4.44 -12.55
N GLY A 362 -21.92 -5.32 -13.30
CA GLY A 362 -20.70 -5.04 -14.06
C GLY A 362 -20.98 -4.42 -15.45
N GLU A 363 -19.94 -3.90 -16.10
CA GLU A 363 -19.96 -3.32 -17.44
C GLU A 363 -19.28 -4.26 -18.46
N PRO A 364 -20.03 -5.11 -19.20
CA PRO A 364 -19.44 -6.18 -20.04
C PRO A 364 -18.54 -5.68 -21.18
N GLY A 365 -18.61 -4.39 -21.54
CA GLY A 365 -17.77 -3.75 -22.56
C GLY A 365 -16.38 -3.37 -22.04
N LEU A 366 -16.16 -3.44 -20.75
CA LEU A 366 -14.93 -3.00 -20.10
C LEU A 366 -14.10 -4.19 -19.57
N PHE A 367 -12.80 -4.03 -19.71
CA PHE A 367 -11.78 -4.91 -19.14
C PHE A 367 -11.22 -4.23 -17.87
N ASN A 368 -11.48 -4.84 -16.71
CA ASN A 368 -11.15 -4.31 -15.40
C ASN A 368 -9.87 -4.99 -14.85
N MET A 369 -8.82 -4.22 -14.58
CA MET A 369 -7.54 -4.74 -14.15
C MET A 369 -7.57 -5.34 -12.73
N ALA A 370 -8.42 -4.85 -11.83
CA ALA A 370 -8.58 -5.46 -10.50
C ALA A 370 -9.33 -6.80 -10.58
N VAL A 371 -10.33 -6.90 -11.44
CA VAL A 371 -11.04 -8.18 -11.72
C VAL A 371 -10.06 -9.21 -12.28
N MET A 372 -9.19 -8.79 -13.20
CA MET A 372 -8.12 -9.64 -13.72
C MET A 372 -7.17 -10.08 -12.60
N GLY A 373 -6.73 -9.14 -11.75
CA GLY A 373 -5.87 -9.44 -10.61
C GLY A 373 -6.47 -10.49 -9.66
N LEU A 374 -7.75 -10.34 -9.31
CA LEU A 374 -8.48 -11.29 -8.47
C LEU A 374 -8.65 -12.68 -9.13
N ARG A 375 -8.91 -12.74 -10.44
CA ARG A 375 -9.03 -14.01 -11.16
C ARG A 375 -7.70 -14.72 -11.34
N LEU A 376 -6.60 -14.00 -11.39
CA LEU A 376 -5.23 -14.54 -11.51
C LEU A 376 -4.56 -14.83 -10.16
N ALA A 377 -5.17 -14.46 -9.05
CA ALA A 377 -4.66 -14.73 -7.72
C ALA A 377 -5.52 -15.76 -6.98
N GLN A 378 -4.88 -16.62 -6.21
CA GLN A 378 -5.56 -17.51 -5.28
C GLN A 378 -5.76 -16.85 -3.91
N ARG A 379 -4.96 -15.82 -3.60
CA ARG A 379 -5.01 -15.07 -2.35
C ARG A 379 -5.07 -13.57 -2.61
N ALA A 380 -5.99 -12.90 -1.93
CA ALA A 380 -6.17 -11.46 -2.06
C ALA A 380 -6.35 -10.80 -0.68
N ASN A 381 -5.95 -9.53 -0.57
CA ASN A 381 -6.15 -8.75 0.63
C ASN A 381 -6.37 -7.25 0.36
N GLY A 382 -7.11 -6.62 1.27
CA GLY A 382 -7.15 -5.17 1.45
C GLY A 382 -6.10 -4.71 2.47
N VAL A 383 -5.98 -3.40 2.68
CA VAL A 383 -4.88 -2.76 3.42
C VAL A 383 -5.26 -2.14 4.77
N SER A 384 -6.47 -2.44 5.24
CA SER A 384 -6.98 -2.26 6.61
C SER A 384 -8.20 -3.19 6.80
N LEU A 385 -8.66 -3.38 8.02
CA LEU A 385 -9.86 -4.20 8.27
C LEU A 385 -11.08 -3.62 7.57
N LEU A 386 -11.31 -2.30 7.71
CA LEU A 386 -12.42 -1.62 7.05
C LEU A 386 -12.30 -1.72 5.52
N HIS A 387 -11.12 -1.46 4.96
CA HIS A 387 -10.91 -1.55 3.51
C HIS A 387 -11.10 -2.97 2.97
N GLY A 388 -10.72 -3.99 3.74
CA GLY A 388 -11.05 -5.38 3.40
C GLY A 388 -12.56 -5.60 3.27
N GLY A 389 -13.35 -5.06 4.20
CA GLY A 389 -14.83 -5.08 4.12
C GLY A 389 -15.37 -4.33 2.89
N VAL A 390 -14.88 -3.13 2.63
CA VAL A 390 -15.24 -2.34 1.44
C VAL A 390 -14.90 -3.10 0.16
N SER A 391 -13.71 -3.69 0.09
CA SER A 391 -13.26 -4.46 -1.09
C SER A 391 -14.12 -5.71 -1.32
N ARG A 392 -14.47 -6.43 -0.26
CA ARG A 392 -15.38 -7.57 -0.34
C ARG A 392 -16.73 -7.16 -0.93
N GLY A 393 -17.32 -6.05 -0.46
CA GLY A 393 -18.57 -5.51 -1.00
C GLY A 393 -18.44 -5.08 -2.47
N MET A 394 -17.33 -4.40 -2.82
CA MET A 394 -17.08 -3.89 -4.17
C MET A 394 -16.92 -5.01 -5.21
N PHE A 395 -16.34 -6.14 -4.82
CA PHE A 395 -16.09 -7.28 -5.71
C PHE A 395 -17.03 -8.47 -5.47
N ALA A 396 -18.09 -8.32 -4.65
CA ALA A 396 -19.04 -9.40 -4.34
C ALA A 396 -19.67 -10.04 -5.58
N GLY A 397 -19.86 -9.26 -6.65
CA GLY A 397 -20.39 -9.78 -7.92
C GLY A 397 -19.57 -10.91 -8.56
N LEU A 398 -18.28 -11.05 -8.22
CA LEU A 398 -17.43 -12.16 -8.66
C LEU A 398 -17.76 -13.48 -7.94
N TRP A 399 -18.45 -13.43 -6.80
CA TRP A 399 -18.86 -14.59 -5.99
C TRP A 399 -20.37 -14.56 -5.73
N PRO A 400 -21.20 -14.72 -6.79
CA PRO A 400 -22.66 -14.67 -6.65
C PRO A 400 -23.15 -15.79 -5.72
N GLY A 401 -24.09 -15.46 -4.84
CA GLY A 401 -24.65 -16.39 -3.86
C GLY A 401 -23.89 -16.47 -2.53
N PHE A 402 -22.82 -15.67 -2.36
CA PHE A 402 -22.13 -15.51 -1.09
C PHE A 402 -22.39 -14.12 -0.50
N ASP A 403 -22.44 -14.04 0.83
CA ASP A 403 -22.46 -12.77 1.51
C ASP A 403 -21.13 -12.03 1.33
N ALA A 404 -21.15 -10.69 1.36
CA ALA A 404 -19.95 -9.89 1.16
C ALA A 404 -18.81 -10.28 2.13
N ASP A 405 -19.13 -10.65 3.37
CA ASP A 405 -18.14 -11.06 4.37
C ASP A 405 -17.44 -12.39 4.06
N GLU A 406 -17.98 -13.17 3.13
CA GLU A 406 -17.43 -14.44 2.69
C GLU A 406 -16.53 -14.35 1.46
N VAL A 407 -16.57 -13.23 0.75
CA VAL A 407 -15.70 -12.98 -0.40
C VAL A 407 -14.23 -13.15 0.02
N PRO A 408 -13.40 -13.94 -0.71
CA PRO A 408 -12.09 -14.36 -0.27
C PRO A 408 -11.02 -13.25 -0.39
N ILE A 409 -11.33 -12.07 0.15
CA ILE A 409 -10.42 -10.94 0.29
C ILE A 409 -10.17 -10.73 1.79
N THR A 410 -8.98 -11.06 2.25
CA THR A 410 -8.58 -10.86 3.64
C THR A 410 -8.04 -9.44 3.87
N SER A 411 -7.43 -9.16 5.00
CA SER A 411 -6.83 -7.86 5.31
C SER A 411 -5.45 -8.03 5.93
N VAL A 412 -4.51 -7.20 5.45
CA VAL A 412 -3.23 -6.94 6.13
C VAL A 412 -3.11 -5.43 6.26
N THR A 413 -3.24 -4.92 7.49
CA THR A 413 -3.19 -3.47 7.70
C THR A 413 -1.81 -2.95 7.42
N ASN A 414 -1.72 -1.86 6.64
CA ASN A 414 -0.45 -1.27 6.27
C ASN A 414 0.40 -0.88 7.47
N GLY A 415 1.68 -0.71 7.24
CA GLY A 415 2.65 -0.18 8.19
C GLY A 415 3.61 0.79 7.49
N VAL A 416 4.44 1.46 8.27
CA VAL A 416 5.41 2.43 7.77
C VAL A 416 6.82 2.08 8.23
N HIS A 417 7.81 2.37 7.41
CA HIS A 417 9.21 2.05 7.69
C HIS A 417 9.80 3.09 8.66
N ALA A 418 9.89 2.74 9.94
CA ALA A 418 10.30 3.67 11.00
C ALA A 418 11.64 4.38 10.73
N PRO A 419 12.74 3.72 10.29
CA PRO A 419 14.00 4.40 9.99
C PRO A 419 13.91 5.47 8.89
N THR A 420 12.91 5.40 8.01
CA THR A 420 12.64 6.44 6.99
C THR A 420 11.88 7.64 7.55
N TRP A 421 10.91 7.41 8.47
CA TRP A 421 9.91 8.43 8.80
C TRP A 421 10.05 9.03 10.20
N VAL A 422 10.78 8.37 11.09
CA VAL A 422 11.02 8.83 12.46
C VAL A 422 12.22 9.79 12.47
N ALA A 423 12.07 10.91 13.17
CA ALA A 423 13.17 11.88 13.32
C ALA A 423 14.34 11.28 14.10
N PRO A 424 15.59 11.61 13.73
CA PRO A 424 16.77 11.12 14.46
C PRO A 424 16.76 11.46 15.95
N GLU A 425 16.11 12.57 16.33
CA GLU A 425 15.96 13.00 17.72
C GLU A 425 15.10 12.03 18.54
N VAL A 426 14.04 11.50 17.93
CA VAL A 426 13.16 10.47 18.54
C VAL A 426 13.94 9.18 18.76
N PHE A 427 14.72 8.75 17.76
CA PHE A 427 15.59 7.57 17.89
C PHE A 427 16.62 7.76 19.00
N ARG A 428 17.28 8.94 19.08
CA ARG A 428 18.26 9.23 20.13
C ARG A 428 17.65 9.23 21.52
N LEU A 429 16.42 9.70 21.68
CA LEU A 429 15.71 9.63 22.95
C LEU A 429 15.38 8.17 23.31
N GLY A 430 14.81 7.40 22.40
CA GLY A 430 14.54 5.98 22.58
C GLY A 430 15.79 5.16 22.89
N ALA A 431 16.88 5.38 22.15
CA ALA A 431 18.15 4.66 22.35
C ALA A 431 18.78 4.88 23.73
N ARG A 432 18.61 6.06 24.34
CA ARG A 432 19.06 6.33 25.71
C ARG A 432 18.33 5.48 26.75
N GLN A 433 17.06 5.17 26.52
CA GLN A 433 16.22 4.39 27.45
C GLN A 433 16.30 2.87 27.19
N ILE A 434 16.38 2.46 25.93
CA ILE A 434 16.31 1.02 25.54
C ILE A 434 17.72 0.40 25.43
N GLY A 435 18.75 1.22 25.26
CA GLY A 435 20.16 0.81 25.15
C GLY A 435 20.61 0.51 23.73
N GLY A 436 21.24 1.49 23.09
CA GLY A 436 22.11 1.40 21.89
C GLY A 436 21.53 0.74 20.65
N GLN A 437 22.35 -0.05 19.97
CA GLN A 437 22.06 -0.74 18.71
C GLN A 437 20.82 -1.67 18.75
N ARG A 438 20.40 -2.07 19.95
CA ARG A 438 19.16 -2.86 20.14
C ARG A 438 17.87 -2.07 19.91
N ALA A 439 17.92 -0.74 19.90
CA ALA A 439 16.76 0.11 19.64
C ALA A 439 16.41 0.13 18.13
N GLU A 440 17.40 0.13 17.26
CA GLU A 440 17.21 0.08 15.80
C GLU A 440 16.62 -1.26 15.36
N ASP A 441 17.13 -2.37 15.89
CA ASP A 441 16.58 -3.70 15.64
C ASP A 441 15.14 -3.83 16.15
N ALA A 442 14.80 -3.23 17.31
CA ALA A 442 13.43 -3.26 17.84
C ALA A 442 12.45 -2.47 16.98
N LEU A 443 12.88 -1.36 16.40
CA LEU A 443 12.06 -0.54 15.51
C LEU A 443 11.91 -1.16 14.11
N ALA A 444 12.91 -1.87 13.63
CA ALA A 444 12.84 -2.59 12.37
C ALA A 444 11.98 -3.87 12.48
N VAL A 445 12.17 -4.64 13.57
CA VAL A 445 11.57 -5.98 13.72
C VAL A 445 10.21 -5.98 14.45
N GLY A 446 9.88 -4.90 15.22
CA GLY A 446 8.55 -4.76 15.87
C GLY A 446 8.28 -5.78 16.97
N GLY A 447 9.18 -5.97 17.92
CA GLY A 447 8.93 -6.71 19.14
C GLY A 447 8.18 -5.85 20.19
N SER A 448 7.05 -6.34 20.75
CA SER A 448 6.22 -5.60 21.71
C SER A 448 6.95 -5.26 23.02
N ASP A 449 7.78 -6.15 23.51
CA ASP A 449 8.36 -6.12 24.88
C ASP A 449 9.34 -4.93 25.12
N ARG A 450 9.74 -4.20 24.07
CA ARG A 450 10.67 -3.08 24.20
C ARG A 450 10.00 -1.72 24.14
N TRP A 451 8.78 -1.66 23.61
CA TRP A 451 8.00 -0.44 23.57
C TRP A 451 7.44 -0.04 24.94
N ASP A 452 7.37 -0.98 25.88
CA ASP A 452 6.95 -0.72 27.25
C ASP A 452 7.90 0.27 27.97
N SER A 453 9.21 0.26 27.63
CA SER A 453 10.19 1.20 28.19
C SER A 453 9.99 2.66 27.76
N VAL A 454 9.19 2.92 26.70
CA VAL A 454 8.76 4.27 26.33
C VAL A 454 7.91 4.91 27.44
N ALA A 455 7.23 4.10 28.24
CA ALA A 455 6.46 4.57 29.39
C ALA A 455 7.33 5.25 30.47
N ASP A 456 8.63 4.89 30.55
CA ASP A 456 9.58 5.39 31.55
C ASP A 456 10.31 6.67 31.14
N ILE A 457 10.07 7.19 29.91
CA ILE A 457 10.71 8.43 29.45
C ILE A 457 10.16 9.62 30.25
N PRO A 458 11.01 10.47 30.87
CA PRO A 458 10.56 11.62 31.63
C PRO A 458 9.73 12.61 30.77
N ASP A 459 8.73 13.23 31.39
CA ASP A 459 7.86 14.21 30.71
C ASP A 459 8.64 15.40 30.16
N GLN A 460 9.64 15.86 30.89
CA GLN A 460 10.53 16.96 30.46
C GLN A 460 11.22 16.60 29.13
N ASP A 461 11.78 15.38 29.01
CA ASP A 461 12.50 14.95 27.80
C ASP A 461 11.57 14.85 26.59
N ILE A 462 10.34 14.36 26.78
CA ILE A 462 9.33 14.32 25.72
C ILE A 462 8.94 15.74 25.29
N TRP A 463 8.73 16.66 26.26
CA TRP A 463 8.34 18.04 25.96
C TRP A 463 9.44 18.79 25.19
N GLU A 464 10.69 18.67 25.64
CA GLU A 464 11.85 19.27 24.97
C GLU A 464 12.06 18.71 23.56
N LEU A 465 11.90 17.40 23.39
CA LEU A 465 11.91 16.77 22.07
C LEU A 465 10.84 17.39 21.15
N ARG A 466 9.58 17.44 21.61
CA ARG A 466 8.47 17.99 20.81
C ARG A 466 8.72 19.45 20.43
N ARG A 467 9.21 20.27 21.37
CA ARG A 467 9.55 21.68 21.13
C ARG A 467 10.69 21.81 20.10
N THR A 468 11.72 20.97 20.20
CA THR A 468 12.84 20.95 19.24
C THR A 468 12.35 20.63 17.82
N LEU A 469 11.50 19.62 17.69
CA LEU A 469 10.95 19.21 16.39
C LEU A 469 10.05 20.29 15.78
N ARG A 470 9.23 21.00 16.59
CA ARG A 470 8.47 22.16 16.13
C ARG A 470 9.35 23.29 15.64
N ALA A 471 10.44 23.61 16.39
CA ALA A 471 11.37 24.63 15.97
C ALA A 471 12.01 24.33 14.61
N GLN A 472 12.44 23.08 14.39
CA GLN A 472 12.96 22.63 13.08
C GLN A 472 11.91 22.75 11.96
N LEU A 473 10.63 22.44 12.25
CA LEU A 473 9.56 22.61 11.28
C LEU A 473 9.34 24.09 10.94
N VAL A 474 9.37 24.98 11.94
CA VAL A 474 9.21 26.42 11.72
C VAL A 474 10.30 26.97 10.80
N GLU A 475 11.56 26.57 10.99
CA GLU A 475 12.67 26.95 10.11
C GLU A 475 12.45 26.45 8.67
N GLU A 476 12.11 25.18 8.49
CA GLU A 476 11.81 24.58 7.18
C GLU A 476 10.65 25.29 6.47
N VAL A 477 9.57 25.60 7.20
CA VAL A 477 8.40 26.33 6.67
C VAL A 477 8.81 27.71 6.17
N ARG A 478 9.58 28.47 6.95
CA ARG A 478 10.06 29.81 6.60
C ARG A 478 10.94 29.79 5.36
N GLU A 479 11.85 28.82 5.25
CA GLU A 479 12.71 28.64 4.08
C GLU A 479 11.87 28.34 2.82
N ARG A 480 10.94 27.39 2.89
CA ARG A 480 10.07 27.02 1.77
C ARG A 480 9.14 28.14 1.36
N LEU A 481 8.59 28.89 2.29
CA LEU A 481 7.78 30.05 1.99
C LEU A 481 8.57 31.13 1.24
N ARG A 482 9.81 31.43 1.68
CA ARG A 482 10.67 32.38 0.94
C ARG A 482 10.93 31.92 -0.48
N ALA A 483 11.21 30.63 -0.70
CA ALA A 483 11.40 30.07 -2.03
C ALA A 483 10.13 30.17 -2.87
N SER A 484 8.98 29.78 -2.32
CA SER A 484 7.69 29.82 -3.01
C SER A 484 7.27 31.25 -3.41
N TRP A 485 7.39 32.19 -2.49
CA TRP A 485 7.03 33.59 -2.74
C TRP A 485 7.96 34.26 -3.77
N ARG A 486 9.26 33.92 -3.78
CA ARG A 486 10.18 34.35 -4.85
C ARG A 486 9.77 33.80 -6.22
N GLN A 487 9.37 32.51 -6.29
CA GLN A 487 8.84 31.93 -7.52
C GLN A 487 7.56 32.62 -8.00
N ARG A 488 6.73 33.08 -7.07
CA ARG A 488 5.49 33.86 -7.35
C ARG A 488 5.79 35.32 -7.74
N GLY A 489 7.07 35.73 -7.77
CA GLY A 489 7.51 37.04 -8.19
C GLY A 489 7.62 38.09 -7.08
N ALA A 490 7.62 37.70 -5.79
CA ALA A 490 7.82 38.63 -4.70
C ALA A 490 9.28 39.10 -4.58
N GLY A 491 9.46 40.42 -4.43
CA GLY A 491 10.75 41.02 -4.15
C GLY A 491 11.22 40.81 -2.71
N THR A 492 12.52 40.93 -2.45
CA THR A 492 13.11 40.69 -1.13
C THR A 492 12.46 41.56 -0.03
N ALA A 493 12.11 42.81 -0.34
CA ALA A 493 11.46 43.72 0.60
C ALA A 493 10.06 43.28 1.02
N GLU A 494 9.39 42.44 0.23
CA GLU A 494 8.05 41.92 0.51
C GLU A 494 8.05 40.68 1.41
N LEU A 495 9.23 40.10 1.73
CA LEU A 495 9.37 38.81 2.41
C LEU A 495 9.59 38.90 3.91
N GLY A 496 9.75 40.11 4.46
CA GLY A 496 10.10 40.33 5.90
C GLY A 496 9.09 39.69 6.88
N TRP A 497 7.81 39.63 6.52
CA TRP A 497 6.78 39.01 7.36
C TRP A 497 7.00 37.50 7.59
N ILE A 498 7.78 36.84 6.74
CA ILE A 498 8.02 35.39 6.86
C ILE A 498 8.85 35.05 8.11
N ASP A 499 9.63 35.99 8.64
CA ASP A 499 10.41 35.79 9.84
C ASP A 499 9.54 35.57 11.09
N ASP A 500 8.29 36.06 11.05
CA ASP A 500 7.31 35.92 12.12
C ASP A 500 6.30 34.78 11.89
N VAL A 501 6.44 34.01 10.79
CA VAL A 501 5.56 32.90 10.48
C VAL A 501 5.82 31.73 11.42
N LEU A 502 4.77 31.28 12.08
CA LEU A 502 4.73 30.19 13.07
C LEU A 502 5.64 30.44 14.29
N ASP A 503 5.30 29.83 15.40
CA ASP A 503 5.97 29.90 16.67
C ASP A 503 6.17 28.50 17.26
N PRO A 504 7.39 28.11 17.67
CA PRO A 504 7.65 26.77 18.20
C PRO A 504 6.94 26.44 19.52
N ASP A 505 6.38 27.43 20.19
CA ASP A 505 5.62 27.25 21.44
C ASP A 505 4.10 27.16 21.25
N VAL A 506 3.62 27.27 20.01
CA VAL A 506 2.19 27.22 19.64
C VAL A 506 1.82 25.82 19.13
N LEU A 507 0.63 25.34 19.52
CA LEU A 507 0.03 24.09 19.03
C LEU A 507 0.00 24.06 17.51
N THR A 508 0.68 23.08 16.91
CA THR A 508 0.87 22.97 15.46
C THR A 508 0.10 21.79 14.88
N ILE A 509 -0.83 22.10 13.97
CA ILE A 509 -1.61 21.11 13.23
C ILE A 509 -1.00 20.92 11.84
N GLY A 510 -0.76 19.68 11.44
CA GLY A 510 -0.34 19.29 10.09
C GLY A 510 -1.47 18.68 9.30
N PHE A 511 -1.61 19.10 8.03
CA PHE A 511 -2.51 18.50 7.05
C PHE A 511 -1.81 18.42 5.70
N ALA A 512 -1.40 17.21 5.29
CA ALA A 512 -0.67 17.05 4.02
C ALA A 512 -1.09 15.77 3.28
N ARG A 513 -1.54 15.94 2.01
CA ARG A 513 -2.03 14.83 1.20
C ARG A 513 -2.22 15.18 -0.28
N ARG A 514 -2.44 14.16 -1.14
CA ARG A 514 -3.03 14.40 -2.47
C ARG A 514 -4.42 15.02 -2.29
N VAL A 515 -4.90 15.76 -3.29
CA VAL A 515 -6.13 16.57 -3.21
C VAL A 515 -7.24 16.04 -4.14
N PRO A 516 -7.70 14.77 -4.04
CA PRO A 516 -8.98 14.38 -4.59
C PRO A 516 -10.11 14.89 -3.68
N SER A 517 -11.30 15.09 -4.24
CA SER A 517 -12.46 15.69 -3.55
C SER A 517 -12.79 15.01 -2.22
N TYR A 518 -12.77 13.66 -2.17
CA TYR A 518 -13.12 12.91 -0.95
C TYR A 518 -12.19 13.14 0.24
N LYS A 519 -10.99 13.70 0.02
CA LYS A 519 -10.06 14.05 1.09
C LYS A 519 -10.34 15.38 1.75
N ARG A 520 -11.25 16.16 1.17
CA ARG A 520 -11.86 17.36 1.74
C ARG A 520 -10.86 18.40 2.27
N LEU A 521 -9.92 18.81 1.41
CA LEU A 521 -8.84 19.77 1.73
C LEU A 521 -9.37 21.03 2.42
N THR A 522 -10.53 21.52 2.00
CA THR A 522 -11.13 22.79 2.45
C THR A 522 -12.21 22.60 3.52
N LEU A 523 -12.36 21.42 4.13
CA LEU A 523 -13.36 21.22 5.20
C LEU A 523 -13.18 22.24 6.34
N MET A 524 -11.93 22.55 6.70
CA MET A 524 -11.60 23.55 7.72
C MET A 524 -11.97 25.00 7.32
N LEU A 525 -12.28 25.28 6.05
CA LEU A 525 -12.68 26.60 5.58
C LEU A 525 -14.22 26.80 5.57
N ARG A 526 -14.99 25.80 5.99
CA ARG A 526 -16.46 25.88 6.02
C ARG A 526 -16.94 26.97 6.96
N ASP A 527 -16.25 27.19 8.07
CA ASP A 527 -16.49 28.31 9.00
C ASP A 527 -15.18 29.09 9.20
N ARG A 528 -14.96 30.08 8.34
CA ARG A 528 -13.74 30.89 8.32
C ARG A 528 -13.59 31.77 9.55
N ASP A 529 -14.70 32.26 10.09
CA ASP A 529 -14.69 33.13 11.26
C ASP A 529 -14.25 32.34 12.49
N ARG A 530 -14.81 31.16 12.69
CA ARG A 530 -14.45 30.25 13.77
C ARG A 530 -12.98 29.75 13.62
N LEU A 531 -12.54 29.49 12.40
CA LEU A 531 -11.12 29.18 12.13
C LEU A 531 -10.21 30.34 12.51
N MET A 532 -10.58 31.59 12.16
CA MET A 532 -9.81 32.79 12.52
C MET A 532 -9.73 32.98 14.03
N GLU A 533 -10.84 32.76 14.76
CA GLU A 533 -10.85 32.80 16.23
C GLU A 533 -9.88 31.81 16.87
N LEU A 534 -9.81 30.57 16.33
CA LEU A 534 -8.82 29.57 16.77
C LEU A 534 -7.38 29.99 16.50
N LEU A 535 -7.10 30.47 15.27
CA LEU A 535 -5.75 30.87 14.84
C LEU A 535 -5.23 32.07 15.66
N LEU A 536 -6.11 33.01 16.01
CA LEU A 536 -5.76 34.28 16.65
C LEU A 536 -6.11 34.32 18.13
N HIS A 537 -6.48 33.19 18.74
CA HIS A 537 -6.86 33.16 20.16
C HIS A 537 -5.70 33.66 21.05
N PRO A 538 -5.95 34.65 21.94
CA PRO A 538 -4.86 35.34 22.67
C PRO A 538 -4.08 34.43 23.63
N GLU A 539 -4.72 33.44 24.23
CA GLU A 539 -4.11 32.57 25.25
C GLU A 539 -3.83 31.12 24.71
N ARG A 540 -4.59 30.68 23.71
CA ARG A 540 -4.54 29.30 23.19
C ARG A 540 -4.55 29.29 21.67
N PRO A 541 -3.62 30.02 21.03
CA PRO A 541 -3.56 30.07 19.57
C PRO A 541 -3.29 28.71 18.96
N VAL A 542 -3.75 28.52 17.72
CA VAL A 542 -3.45 27.34 16.91
C VAL A 542 -2.69 27.79 15.66
N GLN A 543 -1.80 26.99 15.17
CA GLN A 543 -1.18 27.20 13.87
C GLN A 543 -1.28 25.97 13.00
N ILE A 544 -1.39 26.15 11.67
CA ILE A 544 -1.67 25.06 10.73
C ILE A 544 -0.69 25.10 9.58
N VAL A 545 -0.10 23.95 9.27
CA VAL A 545 0.74 23.75 8.09
C VAL A 545 0.03 22.81 7.13
N VAL A 546 -0.30 23.33 5.94
CA VAL A 546 -1.00 22.58 4.90
C VAL A 546 -0.08 22.36 3.71
N ALA A 547 -0.09 21.16 3.14
CA ALA A 547 0.61 20.84 1.90
C ALA A 547 -0.22 19.86 1.07
N GLY A 548 -0.08 19.91 -0.27
CA GLY A 548 -0.77 18.95 -1.11
C GLY A 548 -0.66 19.27 -2.59
N LYS A 549 -0.84 18.23 -3.41
CA LYS A 549 -0.85 18.31 -4.86
C LYS A 549 -2.18 17.78 -5.40
N ALA A 550 -2.83 18.54 -6.29
CA ALA A 550 -3.91 18.05 -7.12
C ALA A 550 -3.33 17.29 -8.32
N HIS A 551 -4.04 16.26 -8.82
CA HIS A 551 -3.65 15.62 -10.07
C HIS A 551 -3.67 16.65 -11.23
N PRO A 552 -2.74 16.59 -12.19
CA PRO A 552 -2.67 17.58 -13.28
C PRO A 552 -3.97 17.74 -14.07
N ALA A 553 -4.75 16.68 -14.22
CA ALA A 553 -6.05 16.69 -14.88
C ALA A 553 -7.24 17.02 -13.95
N ASP A 554 -7.01 17.20 -12.65
CA ASP A 554 -8.07 17.49 -11.67
C ASP A 554 -8.22 19.00 -11.43
N GLU A 555 -8.98 19.65 -12.30
CA GLU A 555 -9.28 21.08 -12.19
C GLU A 555 -10.06 21.42 -10.91
N GLY A 556 -10.87 20.49 -10.39
CA GLY A 556 -11.59 20.63 -9.12
C GLY A 556 -10.62 20.69 -7.95
N GLY A 557 -9.69 19.75 -7.87
CA GLY A 557 -8.64 19.73 -6.86
C GLY A 557 -7.74 20.95 -6.90
N LYS A 558 -7.39 21.46 -8.10
CA LYS A 558 -6.62 22.71 -8.25
C LYS A 558 -7.37 23.92 -7.71
N ARG A 559 -8.69 24.01 -7.89
CA ARG A 559 -9.52 25.07 -7.29
C ARG A 559 -9.51 25.02 -5.78
N LEU A 560 -9.60 23.83 -5.18
CA LEU A 560 -9.50 23.66 -3.72
C LEU A 560 -8.14 24.13 -3.19
N VAL A 561 -7.04 23.82 -3.90
CA VAL A 561 -5.71 24.34 -3.56
C VAL A 561 -5.70 25.86 -3.63
N GLN A 562 -6.21 26.46 -4.71
CA GLN A 562 -6.25 27.92 -4.88
C GLN A 562 -7.09 28.60 -3.81
N GLU A 563 -8.24 28.05 -3.46
CA GLU A 563 -9.10 28.59 -2.39
C GLU A 563 -8.36 28.65 -1.06
N LEU A 564 -7.68 27.55 -0.70
CA LEU A 564 -6.89 27.49 0.51
C LEU A 564 -5.71 28.47 0.48
N VAL A 565 -4.97 28.54 -0.62
CA VAL A 565 -3.82 29.47 -0.78
C VAL A 565 -4.28 30.90 -0.61
N ARG A 566 -5.40 31.31 -1.20
CA ARG A 566 -5.94 32.65 -1.06
C ARG A 566 -6.31 32.99 0.41
N PHE A 567 -6.79 31.99 1.15
CA PHE A 567 -7.07 32.17 2.58
C PHE A 567 -5.77 32.30 3.37
N THR A 568 -4.76 31.44 3.10
CA THR A 568 -3.47 31.48 3.82
C THR A 568 -2.64 32.71 3.48
N ASP A 569 -2.86 33.35 2.32
CA ASP A 569 -2.16 34.58 1.94
C ASP A 569 -2.76 35.86 2.59
N ASP A 570 -3.92 35.75 3.29
CA ASP A 570 -4.53 36.89 4.00
C ASP A 570 -3.58 37.39 5.12
N PRO A 571 -3.20 38.70 5.11
CA PRO A 571 -2.29 39.27 6.11
C PRO A 571 -2.68 39.05 7.56
N ARG A 572 -3.99 38.87 7.85
CA ARG A 572 -4.48 38.62 9.21
C ARG A 572 -4.09 37.29 9.78
N VAL A 573 -3.98 36.25 8.92
CA VAL A 573 -3.77 34.85 9.36
C VAL A 573 -2.51 34.19 8.80
N ARG A 574 -1.87 34.76 7.78
CA ARG A 574 -0.70 34.18 7.09
C ARG A 574 0.50 33.83 8.00
N HIS A 575 0.54 34.39 9.20
CA HIS A 575 1.55 34.05 10.20
C HIS A 575 1.19 32.83 11.04
N ARG A 576 -0.08 32.33 10.93
CA ARG A 576 -0.61 31.20 11.71
C ARG A 576 -1.04 30.02 10.84
N ILE A 577 -1.37 30.24 9.57
CA ILE A 577 -1.72 29.17 8.62
C ILE A 577 -0.98 29.36 7.32
N VAL A 578 -0.35 28.31 6.83
CA VAL A 578 0.48 28.35 5.63
C VAL A 578 0.17 27.18 4.69
N PHE A 579 0.30 27.42 3.40
CA PHE A 579 0.31 26.38 2.37
C PHE A 579 1.71 26.23 1.79
N LEU A 580 2.26 25.01 1.84
CA LEU A 580 3.56 24.68 1.27
C LEU A 580 3.39 23.90 -0.05
N PRO A 581 3.80 24.48 -1.19
CA PRO A 581 3.78 23.74 -2.45
C PRO A 581 4.85 22.67 -2.52
N ASP A 582 4.67 21.75 -3.44
CA ASP A 582 5.59 20.64 -3.75
C ASP A 582 5.75 19.62 -2.63
N TYR A 583 4.61 19.19 -2.06
CA TYR A 583 4.58 18.11 -1.08
C TYR A 583 5.25 16.83 -1.63
N GLY A 584 6.20 16.30 -0.89
CA GLY A 584 6.95 15.10 -1.22
C GLY A 584 7.68 14.54 0.02
N MET A 585 8.46 13.46 -0.15
CA MET A 585 9.12 12.75 0.97
C MET A 585 9.99 13.65 1.84
N ALA A 586 10.81 14.51 1.22
CA ALA A 586 11.72 15.39 1.96
C ALA A 586 10.96 16.38 2.87
N MET A 587 9.84 16.94 2.40
CA MET A 587 8.96 17.79 3.21
C MET A 587 8.26 16.97 4.29
N ALA A 588 7.73 15.80 3.93
CA ALA A 588 7.01 14.92 4.84
C ALA A 588 7.84 14.50 6.06
N GLN A 589 9.14 14.22 5.88
CA GLN A 589 10.10 13.90 6.95
C GLN A 589 10.32 15.04 7.96
N LYS A 590 9.89 16.26 7.65
CA LYS A 590 9.88 17.42 8.57
C LYS A 590 8.50 17.69 9.15
N LEU A 591 7.46 17.50 8.36
CA LEU A 591 6.07 17.74 8.78
C LEU A 591 5.62 16.78 9.88
N TYR A 592 5.79 15.46 9.69
CA TYR A 592 5.31 14.48 10.67
C TYR A 592 5.94 14.64 12.05
N PRO A 593 7.26 14.83 12.19
CA PRO A 593 7.85 15.06 13.48
C PRO A 593 7.50 16.41 14.08
N GLY A 594 7.39 17.45 13.26
CA GLY A 594 7.25 18.83 13.73
C GLY A 594 5.82 19.24 14.11
N CYS A 595 4.79 18.51 13.71
CA CYS A 595 3.40 18.78 14.09
C CYS A 595 3.03 18.09 15.39
N ASP A 596 2.11 18.70 16.18
CA ASP A 596 1.56 18.14 17.42
C ASP A 596 0.30 17.34 17.15
N ILE A 597 -0.49 17.79 16.18
CA ILE A 597 -1.69 17.13 15.68
C ILE A 597 -1.53 16.83 14.20
N TRP A 598 -1.91 15.62 13.82
CA TRP A 598 -2.05 15.23 12.43
C TRP A 598 -3.53 15.10 12.08
N LEU A 599 -4.01 16.03 11.26
CA LEU A 599 -5.42 16.05 10.84
C LEU A 599 -5.63 15.14 9.62
N ASN A 600 -6.67 14.31 9.70
CA ASN A 600 -7.10 13.44 8.60
C ASN A 600 -8.63 13.36 8.56
N ASN A 601 -9.26 13.99 7.58
CA ASN A 601 -10.71 14.13 7.48
C ASN A 601 -11.30 13.62 6.16
N PRO A 602 -11.01 12.37 5.75
CA PRO A 602 -11.57 11.80 4.53
C PRO A 602 -13.09 11.63 4.64
N LEU A 603 -13.73 11.46 3.50
CA LEU A 603 -15.09 10.98 3.42
C LEU A 603 -15.08 9.46 3.67
N ARG A 604 -15.61 9.01 4.81
CA ARG A 604 -15.71 7.58 5.13
C ARG A 604 -16.67 6.86 4.16
N PRO A 605 -16.37 5.64 3.66
CA PRO A 605 -15.17 4.79 3.93
C PRO A 605 -14.11 4.87 2.81
N LEU A 606 -13.79 6.05 2.30
CA LEU A 606 -12.97 6.23 1.10
C LEU A 606 -11.45 6.35 1.37
N GLU A 607 -11.00 6.21 2.61
CA GLU A 607 -9.58 6.10 2.94
C GLU A 607 -9.20 4.63 3.16
N ALA A 608 -8.52 4.02 2.21
CA ALA A 608 -8.16 2.59 2.29
C ALA A 608 -7.32 2.26 3.53
N CYS A 609 -6.36 3.10 3.86
CA CYS A 609 -5.56 2.95 5.07
C CYS A 609 -5.16 4.29 5.70
N GLY A 610 -4.46 5.18 5.00
CA GLY A 610 -4.05 6.49 5.52
C GLY A 610 -2.74 6.47 6.31
N THR A 611 -1.64 6.00 5.71
CA THR A 611 -0.33 5.80 6.37
C THR A 611 0.34 7.08 6.91
N SER A 612 -0.14 8.28 6.56
CA SER A 612 0.40 9.55 7.06
C SER A 612 0.25 9.70 8.58
N GLY A 613 -0.91 9.31 9.12
CA GLY A 613 -1.16 9.31 10.57
C GLY A 613 -0.28 8.32 11.34
N MET A 614 0.08 7.19 10.74
CA MET A 614 1.02 6.22 11.31
C MET A 614 2.42 6.82 11.47
N LYS A 615 2.91 7.55 10.45
CA LYS A 615 4.20 8.26 10.48
C LYS A 615 4.22 9.34 11.55
N ALA A 616 3.13 10.09 11.66
CA ALA A 616 2.95 11.09 12.70
C ALA A 616 3.00 10.45 14.10
N ALA A 617 2.27 9.35 14.32
CA ALA A 617 2.23 8.63 15.60
C ALA A 617 3.62 8.17 16.06
N LEU A 618 4.45 7.64 15.17
CA LEU A 618 5.83 7.21 15.48
C LEU A 618 6.75 8.36 15.91
N ASN A 619 6.36 9.61 15.65
CA ASN A 619 7.07 10.80 16.07
C ASN A 619 6.44 11.49 17.30
N GLY A 620 5.45 10.87 17.92
CA GLY A 620 4.72 11.46 19.05
C GLY A 620 3.74 12.57 18.68
N CYS A 621 3.37 12.67 17.39
CA CYS A 621 2.31 13.54 16.91
C CYS A 621 0.95 12.81 17.07
N LEU A 622 -0.04 13.46 17.69
CA LEU A 622 -1.34 12.86 17.98
C LEU A 622 -2.26 12.95 16.76
N ASN A 623 -3.08 11.92 16.54
CA ASN A 623 -4.00 11.89 15.42
C ASN A 623 -5.36 12.50 15.78
N LEU A 624 -5.86 13.37 14.91
CA LEU A 624 -7.23 13.87 14.86
C LEU A 624 -7.82 13.43 13.53
N SER A 625 -8.60 12.37 13.53
CA SER A 625 -9.02 11.74 12.27
C SER A 625 -10.46 11.24 12.32
N VAL A 626 -11.13 11.25 11.18
CA VAL A 626 -12.31 10.42 10.94
C VAL A 626 -11.93 8.96 11.18
N LEU A 627 -12.86 8.16 11.71
CA LEU A 627 -12.70 6.71 11.88
C LEU A 627 -12.79 6.03 10.51
N ASP A 628 -11.66 6.03 9.81
CA ASP A 628 -11.50 5.44 8.47
C ASP A 628 -10.12 4.80 8.35
N GLY A 629 -9.96 3.81 7.46
CA GLY A 629 -8.73 3.09 7.27
C GLY A 629 -8.17 2.49 8.58
N TRP A 630 -6.89 2.71 8.86
CA TRP A 630 -6.22 2.18 10.05
C TRP A 630 -6.73 2.78 11.36
N TRP A 631 -7.25 4.02 11.33
CA TRP A 631 -7.74 4.70 12.54
C TRP A 631 -9.04 4.09 13.04
N ASP A 632 -9.89 3.58 12.17
CA ASP A 632 -11.09 2.82 12.55
C ASP A 632 -10.73 1.57 13.38
N GLU A 633 -9.62 0.93 13.04
CA GLU A 633 -9.16 -0.32 13.64
C GLU A 633 -8.46 -0.14 15.00
N TRP A 634 -7.65 0.93 15.15
CA TRP A 634 -6.76 1.07 16.31
C TRP A 634 -7.00 2.30 17.17
N TYR A 635 -8.01 3.10 16.84
CA TYR A 635 -8.36 4.27 17.62
C TYR A 635 -8.70 3.92 19.07
N ARG A 636 -8.17 4.74 20.00
CA ARG A 636 -8.58 4.81 21.39
C ARG A 636 -8.50 6.26 21.88
N PRO A 637 -9.39 6.69 22.81
CA PRO A 637 -9.38 8.05 23.36
C PRO A 637 -8.08 8.43 24.09
N ASP A 638 -7.26 7.43 24.42
CA ASP A 638 -6.02 7.60 25.18
C ASP A 638 -4.89 8.24 24.36
N PHE A 639 -4.95 8.19 23.02
CA PHE A 639 -3.85 8.63 22.17
C PHE A 639 -4.26 9.43 20.93
N GLY A 640 -5.50 9.92 20.88
CA GLY A 640 -5.96 10.77 19.80
C GLY A 640 -7.46 11.04 19.85
N TRP A 641 -8.00 11.64 18.79
CA TRP A 641 -9.40 12.00 18.69
C TRP A 641 -10.04 11.47 17.42
N ALA A 642 -11.27 11.01 17.54
CA ALA A 642 -12.11 10.63 16.42
C ALA A 642 -13.04 11.80 16.06
N ILE A 643 -13.03 12.21 14.79
CA ILE A 643 -14.03 13.15 14.24
C ILE A 643 -15.29 12.32 13.98
N PRO A 644 -16.43 12.64 14.63
CA PRO A 644 -17.68 11.94 14.37
C PRO A 644 -18.09 12.05 12.90
N THR A 645 -18.58 10.95 12.32
CA THR A 645 -19.09 10.93 10.95
C THR A 645 -20.62 11.06 10.94
N ALA A 646 -21.12 11.72 9.91
CA ALA A 646 -22.55 11.92 9.72
C ALA A 646 -23.18 10.88 8.77
N ASP A 647 -22.83 9.61 8.94
CA ASP A 647 -23.21 8.51 8.03
C ASP A 647 -24.73 8.28 7.92
N GLY A 648 -25.51 8.68 8.91
CA GLY A 648 -26.97 8.50 8.96
C GLY A 648 -27.82 9.63 8.37
N ILE A 649 -27.24 10.68 7.75
CA ILE A 649 -27.95 11.91 7.37
C ILE A 649 -28.46 11.89 5.91
N GLY A 650 -28.37 10.79 5.20
CA GLY A 650 -28.76 10.68 3.79
C GLY A 650 -27.69 11.19 2.83
N THR A 651 -28.11 11.51 1.60
CA THR A 651 -27.21 11.78 0.45
C THR A 651 -26.83 13.25 0.26
N ASP A 652 -27.04 14.14 1.24
CA ASP A 652 -26.67 15.56 1.14
C ASP A 652 -25.20 15.78 1.59
N PRO A 653 -24.25 15.92 0.65
CA PRO A 653 -22.83 16.08 0.97
C PRO A 653 -22.56 17.40 1.73
N ASP A 654 -23.26 18.47 1.42
CA ASP A 654 -23.05 19.77 2.04
C ASP A 654 -23.45 19.77 3.51
N ARG A 655 -24.58 19.13 3.83
CA ARG A 655 -25.04 18.98 5.20
C ARG A 655 -24.11 18.08 6.02
N ARG A 656 -23.63 16.98 5.41
CA ARG A 656 -22.64 16.10 6.04
C ARG A 656 -21.35 16.85 6.36
N ASP A 657 -20.81 17.58 5.40
CA ASP A 657 -19.60 18.36 5.58
C ASP A 657 -19.76 19.45 6.64
N ALA A 658 -20.91 20.12 6.70
CA ALA A 658 -21.19 21.13 7.73
C ALA A 658 -21.19 20.52 9.15
N ILE A 659 -21.79 19.34 9.32
CA ILE A 659 -21.84 18.65 10.63
C ILE A 659 -20.45 18.19 11.05
N GLU A 660 -19.70 17.58 10.13
CA GLU A 660 -18.36 17.07 10.42
C GLU A 660 -17.35 18.21 10.64
N ALA A 661 -17.49 19.35 9.93
CA ALA A 661 -16.71 20.55 10.19
C ALA A 661 -16.99 21.12 11.60
N ASN A 662 -18.26 21.20 12.00
CA ASN A 662 -18.62 21.64 13.35
C ASN A 662 -18.02 20.72 14.42
N ALA A 663 -18.11 19.39 14.23
CA ALA A 663 -17.51 18.42 15.15
C ALA A 663 -15.98 18.57 15.24
N LEU A 664 -15.31 18.85 14.10
CA LEU A 664 -13.89 19.16 14.08
C LEU A 664 -13.54 20.38 14.94
N TYR A 665 -14.29 21.48 14.79
CA TYR A 665 -14.09 22.69 15.59
C TYR A 665 -14.37 22.46 17.08
N ASP A 666 -15.45 21.74 17.42
CA ASP A 666 -15.77 21.42 18.82
C ASP A 666 -14.63 20.62 19.48
N LEU A 667 -14.04 19.67 18.76
CA LEU A 667 -12.87 18.93 19.26
C LEU A 667 -11.67 19.84 19.48
N LEU A 668 -11.36 20.72 18.53
CA LEU A 668 -10.24 21.66 18.62
C LEU A 668 -10.42 22.61 19.82
N GLU A 669 -11.57 23.24 19.95
CA GLU A 669 -11.85 24.27 20.97
C GLU A 669 -12.00 23.71 22.39
N GLN A 670 -12.74 22.59 22.51
CA GLN A 670 -13.17 22.09 23.82
C GLN A 670 -12.29 20.96 24.37
N ARG A 671 -11.52 20.27 23.52
CA ARG A 671 -10.74 19.08 23.94
C ARG A 671 -9.24 19.22 23.69
N ILE A 672 -8.86 19.68 22.50
CA ILE A 672 -7.45 19.64 22.06
C ILE A 672 -6.68 20.84 22.59
N THR A 673 -7.12 22.07 22.26
CA THR A 673 -6.41 23.28 22.69
C THR A 673 -6.33 23.42 24.22
N PRO A 674 -7.41 23.14 25.00
CA PRO A 674 -7.30 23.18 26.46
C PRO A 674 -6.24 22.20 26.99
N ARG A 675 -6.22 20.98 26.45
CA ARG A 675 -5.29 19.93 26.90
C ARG A 675 -3.83 20.25 26.61
N PHE A 676 -3.55 20.93 25.49
CA PHE A 676 -2.18 21.34 25.14
C PHE A 676 -1.69 22.49 26.00
N TYR A 677 -2.55 23.46 26.35
CA TYR A 677 -2.16 24.69 27.09
C TYR A 677 -2.30 24.57 28.62
N GLU A 678 -3.10 23.62 29.11
CA GLU A 678 -3.21 23.35 30.54
C GLU A 678 -1.86 22.85 31.10
N ARG A 679 -1.41 23.48 32.20
CA ARG A 679 -0.16 23.10 32.89
C ARG A 679 -0.49 22.45 34.23
N GLY A 680 0.15 21.28 34.48
CA GLY A 680 0.10 20.60 35.77
C GLY A 680 1.02 21.26 36.83
N ALA A 681 1.19 20.59 37.94
CA ALA A 681 2.07 21.05 39.02
C ALA A 681 3.56 21.11 38.62
N SER A 682 3.96 20.33 37.61
CA SER A 682 5.30 20.35 37.02
C SER A 682 5.57 21.57 36.13
N GLY A 683 4.53 22.35 35.77
CA GLY A 683 4.61 23.39 34.74
C GLY A 683 4.51 22.84 33.32
N LEU A 684 4.38 21.52 33.14
CA LEU A 684 4.24 20.83 31.87
C LEU A 684 2.75 20.47 31.58
N PRO A 685 2.40 20.21 30.33
CA PRO A 685 1.05 19.74 29.97
C PRO A 685 0.92 18.20 30.21
N ASP A 686 0.87 17.78 31.47
CA ASP A 686 0.96 16.37 31.90
C ASP A 686 -0.03 15.46 31.16
N ARG A 687 -1.29 15.91 30.97
CA ARG A 687 -2.31 15.16 30.24
C ARG A 687 -2.05 15.02 28.76
N TRP A 688 -1.35 15.98 28.15
CA TRP A 688 -0.92 15.92 26.76
C TRP A 688 0.24 14.93 26.61
N LEU A 689 1.24 15.03 27.49
CA LEU A 689 2.43 14.19 27.47
C LEU A 689 2.08 12.71 27.71
N GLU A 690 1.10 12.44 28.55
CA GLU A 690 0.57 11.09 28.73
C GLU A 690 -0.02 10.51 27.41
N MET A 691 -0.77 11.32 26.64
CA MET A 691 -1.27 10.87 25.33
C MET A 691 -0.11 10.62 24.36
N VAL A 692 0.91 11.46 24.32
CA VAL A 692 2.10 11.26 23.47
C VAL A 692 2.79 9.95 23.83
N ARG A 693 3.01 9.70 25.13
CA ARG A 693 3.62 8.47 25.64
C ARG A 693 2.83 7.23 25.24
N ARG A 694 1.50 7.25 25.42
CA ARG A 694 0.62 6.16 25.02
C ARG A 694 0.57 5.94 23.51
N THR A 695 0.62 7.03 22.72
CA THR A 695 0.74 6.93 21.26
C THR A 695 1.99 6.17 20.87
N LEU A 696 3.14 6.52 21.41
CA LEU A 696 4.40 5.86 21.12
C LEU A 696 4.40 4.41 21.61
N SER A 697 4.01 4.14 22.85
CA SER A 697 4.10 2.79 23.45
C SER A 697 3.06 1.80 22.89
N LEU A 698 1.82 2.23 22.66
CA LEU A 698 0.71 1.33 22.29
C LEU A 698 0.45 1.26 20.78
N LEU A 699 0.63 2.36 20.04
CA LEU A 699 0.49 2.39 18.59
C LEU A 699 1.79 2.08 17.87
N GLY A 700 2.93 2.50 18.42
CA GLY A 700 4.23 2.32 17.80
C GLY A 700 4.43 0.93 17.21
N PRO A 701 4.33 -0.17 18.00
CA PRO A 701 4.55 -1.52 17.48
C PRO A 701 3.54 -1.93 16.39
N LYS A 702 2.33 -1.40 16.42
CA LYS A 702 1.26 -1.76 15.48
C LYS A 702 1.46 -1.17 14.09
N VAL A 703 2.01 0.05 14.02
CA VAL A 703 2.12 0.80 12.76
C VAL A 703 3.41 0.54 11.98
N LEU A 704 4.26 -0.38 12.42
CA LEU A 704 5.52 -0.70 11.77
C LEU A 704 5.36 -1.52 10.48
N ALA A 705 6.12 -1.16 9.43
CA ALA A 705 6.20 -1.94 8.20
C ALA A 705 6.80 -3.33 8.44
N GLY A 706 7.69 -3.49 9.41
CA GLY A 706 8.21 -4.81 9.81
C GLY A 706 7.11 -5.76 10.31
N ARG A 707 6.12 -5.26 11.08
CA ARG A 707 4.92 -6.03 11.45
C ARG A 707 4.13 -6.43 10.21
N MET A 708 3.85 -5.46 9.32
CA MET A 708 3.09 -5.69 8.08
C MET A 708 3.76 -6.76 7.20
N VAL A 709 5.06 -6.63 6.93
CA VAL A 709 5.80 -7.59 6.07
C VAL A 709 5.81 -9.00 6.69
N ARG A 710 5.95 -9.12 8.01
CA ARG A 710 5.83 -10.43 8.68
C ARG A 710 4.45 -11.05 8.46
N GLU A 711 3.37 -10.27 8.59
CA GLU A 711 2.02 -10.77 8.31
C GLU A 711 1.86 -11.20 6.85
N TYR A 712 2.44 -10.46 5.89
CA TYR A 712 2.48 -10.88 4.48
C TYR A 712 3.21 -12.21 4.32
N VAL A 713 4.38 -12.37 4.94
CA VAL A 713 5.14 -13.63 4.88
C VAL A 713 4.35 -14.79 5.48
N GLU A 714 3.80 -14.62 6.67
CA GLU A 714 3.16 -15.69 7.42
C GLU A 714 1.77 -16.05 6.86
N ARG A 715 0.97 -15.07 6.45
CA ARG A 715 -0.43 -15.28 6.08
C ARG A 715 -0.66 -15.41 4.58
N LEU A 716 0.25 -14.91 3.74
CA LEU A 716 0.08 -14.86 2.30
C LEU A 716 1.24 -15.51 1.54
N TYR A 717 2.50 -15.11 1.76
CA TYR A 717 3.61 -15.60 0.96
C TYR A 717 3.97 -17.05 1.23
N ALA A 718 4.06 -17.47 2.51
CA ALA A 718 4.35 -18.87 2.83
C ALA A 718 3.24 -19.82 2.35
N PRO A 719 1.93 -19.53 2.58
CA PRO A 719 0.86 -20.34 2.00
C PRO A 719 0.81 -20.34 0.47
N ALA A 720 1.16 -19.22 -0.19
CA ALA A 720 1.22 -19.17 -1.66
C ALA A 720 2.37 -19.99 -2.22
N ALA A 721 3.55 -19.95 -1.58
CA ALA A 721 4.70 -20.78 -1.97
C ALA A 721 4.41 -22.28 -1.78
N GLU A 722 3.75 -22.65 -0.68
CA GLU A 722 3.31 -24.03 -0.45
C GLU A 722 2.33 -24.51 -1.52
N ALA A 723 1.33 -23.69 -1.85
CA ALA A 723 0.36 -23.98 -2.91
C ALA A 723 1.06 -24.06 -4.28
N HIS A 724 2.01 -23.18 -4.57
CA HIS A 724 2.81 -23.22 -5.80
C HIS A 724 3.59 -24.54 -5.92
N ARG A 725 4.26 -24.97 -4.86
CA ARG A 725 5.02 -26.23 -4.84
C ARG A 725 4.12 -27.47 -4.98
N ALA A 726 2.89 -27.40 -4.48
CA ALA A 726 1.90 -28.48 -4.60
C ALA A 726 1.25 -28.54 -5.99
N MET A 727 1.46 -27.51 -6.83
CA MET A 727 0.83 -27.35 -8.14
C MET A 727 1.79 -27.79 -9.26
N ASP A 728 2.28 -29.03 -9.18
CA ASP A 728 3.01 -29.63 -10.29
C ASP A 728 2.12 -29.78 -11.53
N PRO A 729 2.68 -30.06 -12.72
CA PRO A 729 1.91 -30.14 -13.96
C PRO A 729 0.72 -31.10 -13.91
N ASP A 730 0.82 -32.23 -13.22
CA ASP A 730 -0.27 -33.22 -13.14
C ASP A 730 -1.36 -32.76 -12.17
N SER A 731 -0.97 -32.18 -11.02
CA SER A 731 -1.89 -31.52 -10.07
C SER A 731 -2.65 -30.37 -10.70
N ALA A 732 -1.98 -29.57 -11.53
CA ALA A 732 -2.60 -28.44 -12.25
C ALA A 732 -3.63 -28.94 -13.30
N ARG A 733 -3.30 -29.98 -14.07
CA ARG A 733 -4.25 -30.61 -15.00
C ARG A 733 -5.45 -31.19 -14.24
N GLY A 734 -5.19 -31.98 -13.20
CA GLY A 734 -6.24 -32.58 -12.39
C GLY A 734 -7.19 -31.55 -11.76
N LEU A 735 -6.65 -30.43 -11.24
CA LEU A 735 -7.49 -29.35 -10.67
C LEU A 735 -8.31 -28.65 -11.76
N ALA A 736 -7.72 -28.37 -12.92
CA ALA A 736 -8.44 -27.73 -14.03
C ALA A 736 -9.57 -28.61 -14.57
N GLU A 737 -9.32 -29.90 -14.77
CA GLU A 737 -10.33 -30.88 -15.17
C GLU A 737 -11.41 -31.03 -14.12
N TRP A 738 -11.03 -31.11 -12.84
CA TRP A 738 -11.99 -31.15 -11.73
C TRP A 738 -12.88 -29.90 -11.70
N LYS A 739 -12.29 -28.68 -11.79
CA LYS A 739 -13.07 -27.42 -11.84
C LYS A 739 -14.04 -27.39 -13.04
N ALA A 740 -13.61 -27.87 -14.21
CA ALA A 740 -14.45 -27.94 -15.40
C ALA A 740 -15.65 -28.92 -15.18
N ARG A 741 -15.37 -30.12 -14.65
CA ARG A 741 -16.38 -31.14 -14.31
C ARG A 741 -17.36 -30.61 -13.26
N VAL A 742 -16.88 -30.03 -12.18
CA VAL A 742 -17.72 -29.47 -11.12
C VAL A 742 -18.63 -28.37 -11.66
N ARG A 743 -18.11 -27.43 -12.45
CA ARG A 743 -18.92 -26.36 -13.05
C ARG A 743 -20.01 -26.89 -13.97
N ALA A 744 -19.71 -27.92 -14.77
CA ALA A 744 -20.68 -28.54 -15.67
C ALA A 744 -21.80 -29.28 -14.91
N ALA A 745 -21.45 -29.97 -13.82
CA ALA A 745 -22.37 -30.74 -13.00
C ALA A 745 -23.16 -29.89 -11.97
N TRP A 746 -22.64 -28.69 -11.63
CA TRP A 746 -23.21 -27.88 -10.54
C TRP A 746 -24.70 -27.52 -10.65
N PRO A 747 -25.27 -27.29 -11.85
CA PRO A 747 -26.72 -27.06 -11.96
C PRO A 747 -27.59 -28.24 -11.50
N GLY A 748 -27.01 -29.43 -11.37
CA GLY A 748 -27.67 -30.63 -10.83
C GLY A 748 -27.53 -30.79 -9.30
N VAL A 749 -26.83 -29.90 -8.63
CA VAL A 749 -26.65 -29.94 -7.17
C VAL A 749 -27.79 -29.19 -6.49
N SER A 750 -28.50 -29.85 -5.57
CA SER A 750 -29.59 -29.24 -4.80
C SER A 750 -29.65 -29.75 -3.37
N VAL A 751 -30.13 -28.89 -2.45
CA VAL A 751 -30.52 -29.30 -1.10
C VAL A 751 -32.02 -29.59 -1.10
N ASP A 752 -32.36 -30.86 -1.02
CA ASP A 752 -33.73 -31.31 -1.21
C ASP A 752 -34.54 -31.38 0.09
N HIS A 753 -33.89 -31.66 1.22
CA HIS A 753 -34.55 -31.76 2.51
C HIS A 753 -33.64 -31.50 3.67
N VAL A 754 -34.13 -30.82 4.72
CA VAL A 754 -33.44 -30.52 5.94
C VAL A 754 -34.29 -30.90 7.15
N GLU A 755 -33.82 -31.79 8.00
CA GLU A 755 -34.50 -32.26 9.21
C GLU A 755 -33.65 -31.97 10.48
N THR A 756 -34.32 -31.61 11.58
CA THR A 756 -33.69 -31.49 12.89
C THR A 756 -34.25 -32.54 13.88
N SER A 757 -33.43 -33.08 14.75
CA SER A 757 -33.75 -34.15 15.69
C SER A 757 -34.69 -33.80 16.87
N ALA A 758 -35.07 -32.53 17.05
CA ALA A 758 -35.96 -32.06 18.08
C ALA A 758 -36.91 -30.97 17.62
N ALA A 759 -38.17 -31.28 17.47
CA ALA A 759 -39.27 -30.32 17.31
C ALA A 759 -39.73 -29.83 18.70
N THR A 760 -38.94 -29.07 19.43
CA THR A 760 -39.39 -28.43 20.66
C THR A 760 -39.37 -26.92 20.55
N ALA A 761 -40.48 -26.29 20.89
CA ALA A 761 -40.68 -24.86 20.84
C ALA A 761 -39.77 -24.04 21.77
N SER A 762 -38.96 -24.69 22.58
CA SER A 762 -37.94 -24.07 23.45
C SER A 762 -36.65 -24.87 23.37
N ALA A 763 -35.65 -24.35 22.67
CA ALA A 763 -34.29 -24.88 22.67
C ALA A 763 -33.51 -24.25 23.85
N GLU A 764 -32.85 -25.07 24.66
CA GLU A 764 -32.05 -24.60 25.80
C GLU A 764 -30.64 -24.24 25.37
N LEU A 765 -30.07 -23.19 25.98
CA LEU A 765 -28.68 -22.80 25.76
C LEU A 765 -27.75 -23.99 26.12
N GLY A 766 -26.83 -24.30 25.23
CA GLY A 766 -25.89 -25.43 25.36
C GLY A 766 -26.43 -26.76 24.84
N ALA A 767 -27.70 -26.82 24.36
CA ALA A 767 -28.22 -27.99 23.68
C ALA A 767 -27.58 -28.17 22.29
N THR A 768 -27.60 -29.42 21.81
CA THR A 768 -27.14 -29.77 20.47
C THR A 768 -28.30 -30.41 19.71
N LEU A 769 -28.65 -29.85 18.57
CA LEU A 769 -29.60 -30.43 17.63
C LEU A 769 -28.84 -31.34 16.65
N GLY A 770 -29.38 -32.50 16.35
CA GLY A 770 -28.93 -33.34 15.26
C GLY A 770 -29.56 -32.84 13.95
N LEU A 771 -28.71 -32.49 12.98
CA LEU A 771 -29.13 -32.04 11.66
C LEU A 771 -28.97 -33.18 10.66
N ARG A 772 -30.00 -33.42 9.82
CA ARG A 772 -30.01 -34.37 8.71
C ARG A 772 -30.38 -33.66 7.44
N VAL A 773 -29.57 -33.82 6.40
CA VAL A 773 -29.76 -33.10 5.14
C VAL A 773 -29.68 -34.08 3.98
N ARG A 774 -30.66 -34.01 3.09
CA ARG A 774 -30.65 -34.76 1.81
C ARG A 774 -30.18 -33.84 0.71
N VAL A 775 -29.10 -34.23 0.04
CA VAL A 775 -28.46 -33.46 -1.01
C VAL A 775 -28.39 -34.29 -2.27
N LYS A 776 -28.86 -33.72 -3.38
CA LYS A 776 -28.64 -34.30 -4.70
C LYS A 776 -27.34 -33.74 -5.25
N LEU A 777 -26.42 -34.61 -5.65
CA LEU A 777 -25.10 -34.24 -6.13
C LEU A 777 -24.95 -34.26 -7.66
N GLY A 778 -25.99 -34.76 -8.38
CA GLY A 778 -25.90 -35.00 -9.82
C GLY A 778 -24.77 -35.98 -10.13
N ASP A 779 -23.86 -35.60 -11.02
CA ASP A 779 -22.69 -36.40 -11.42
C ASP A 779 -21.47 -36.21 -10.51
N LEU A 780 -21.62 -35.51 -9.38
CA LEU A 780 -20.52 -35.30 -8.41
C LEU A 780 -20.51 -36.38 -7.33
N ALA A 781 -19.34 -36.67 -6.80
CA ALA A 781 -19.13 -37.54 -5.66
C ALA A 781 -19.15 -36.75 -4.34
N PRO A 782 -19.41 -37.39 -3.18
CA PRO A 782 -19.34 -36.69 -1.86
C PRO A 782 -18.01 -36.00 -1.57
N GLU A 783 -16.93 -36.51 -2.13
CA GLU A 783 -15.56 -35.97 -1.98
C GLU A 783 -15.34 -34.68 -2.80
N ASP A 784 -16.21 -34.41 -3.78
CA ASP A 784 -16.17 -33.20 -4.59
C ASP A 784 -16.83 -31.99 -3.92
N VAL A 785 -17.54 -32.24 -2.78
CA VAL A 785 -18.35 -31.21 -2.12
C VAL A 785 -18.14 -31.22 -0.59
N GLU A 786 -18.37 -30.07 0.02
CA GLU A 786 -18.54 -29.90 1.47
C GLU A 786 -19.95 -29.40 1.72
N VAL A 787 -20.71 -30.14 2.52
CA VAL A 787 -22.02 -29.69 3.00
C VAL A 787 -21.83 -29.04 4.37
N GLN A 788 -22.27 -27.80 4.52
CA GLN A 788 -22.13 -27.03 5.74
C GLN A 788 -23.48 -26.65 6.33
N ALA A 789 -23.63 -26.83 7.63
CA ALA A 789 -24.62 -26.12 8.42
C ALA A 789 -24.07 -24.72 8.74
N VAL A 790 -24.85 -23.68 8.45
CA VAL A 790 -24.54 -22.29 8.77
C VAL A 790 -25.56 -21.83 9.79
N SER A 791 -25.12 -21.39 10.96
CA SER A 791 -26.00 -20.98 12.03
C SER A 791 -25.53 -19.72 12.72
N GLY A 792 -26.46 -18.94 13.27
CA GLY A 792 -26.10 -17.71 13.94
C GLY A 792 -27.31 -16.98 14.50
N ARG A 793 -27.09 -15.74 14.89
CA ARG A 793 -28.17 -14.84 15.29
C ARG A 793 -29.01 -14.46 14.06
N VAL A 794 -30.31 -14.27 14.26
CA VAL A 794 -31.22 -13.86 13.18
C VAL A 794 -31.67 -12.42 13.44
N ASP A 795 -31.60 -11.59 12.41
CA ASP A 795 -32.11 -10.21 12.43
C ASP A 795 -33.62 -10.15 12.14
N SER A 796 -34.17 -8.92 12.03
CA SER A 796 -35.59 -8.71 11.77
C SER A 796 -36.03 -9.06 10.35
N GLU A 797 -35.10 -9.38 9.46
CA GLU A 797 -35.34 -9.79 8.06
C GLU A 797 -35.00 -11.30 7.85
N ASP A 798 -34.91 -12.05 8.94
CA ASP A 798 -34.56 -13.48 8.98
C ASP A 798 -33.17 -13.80 8.38
N ARG A 799 -32.23 -12.82 8.37
CA ARG A 799 -30.85 -13.06 7.95
C ARG A 799 -29.99 -13.54 9.12
N ILE A 800 -29.13 -14.53 8.84
CA ILE A 800 -28.17 -15.04 9.81
C ILE A 800 -27.02 -14.05 9.93
N THR A 801 -26.79 -13.55 11.13
CA THR A 801 -25.66 -12.70 11.50
C THR A 801 -24.72 -13.45 12.44
N ASP A 802 -23.43 -13.06 12.50
CA ASP A 802 -22.41 -13.76 13.31
C ASP A 802 -22.38 -15.28 13.03
N ALA A 803 -22.35 -15.64 11.74
CA ALA A 803 -22.50 -17.01 11.29
C ALA A 803 -21.36 -17.95 11.74
N SER A 804 -21.73 -19.07 12.33
CA SER A 804 -20.86 -20.23 12.58
C SER A 804 -21.10 -21.28 11.51
N LYS A 805 -20.06 -21.98 11.06
CA LYS A 805 -20.09 -22.97 9.98
C LYS A 805 -19.60 -24.31 10.51
N VAL A 806 -20.41 -25.34 10.33
CA VAL A 806 -20.08 -26.70 10.78
C VAL A 806 -20.20 -27.64 9.60
N PRO A 807 -19.15 -28.39 9.20
CA PRO A 807 -19.22 -29.38 8.16
C PRO A 807 -20.07 -30.57 8.59
N LEU A 808 -20.97 -31.02 7.70
CA LEU A 808 -21.78 -32.20 7.84
C LEU A 808 -21.09 -33.38 7.14
N LYS A 809 -21.26 -34.58 7.67
CA LYS A 809 -20.63 -35.80 7.14
C LYS A 809 -21.62 -36.64 6.35
N PRO A 810 -21.23 -37.22 5.22
CA PRO A 810 -22.08 -38.14 4.47
C PRO A 810 -22.30 -39.44 5.27
N VAL A 811 -23.52 -39.96 5.23
CA VAL A 811 -23.90 -41.17 5.93
C VAL A 811 -24.55 -42.17 4.93
N GLY A 812 -23.93 -43.34 4.76
CA GLY A 812 -24.40 -44.35 3.84
C GLY A 812 -24.13 -44.05 2.37
N GLY A 813 -24.91 -44.65 1.46
CA GLY A 813 -24.88 -44.38 0.03
C GLY A 813 -26.09 -43.55 -0.42
N PRO A 814 -26.18 -43.26 -1.74
CA PRO A 814 -27.34 -42.55 -2.29
C PRO A 814 -28.61 -43.38 -2.18
N ASP A 815 -29.75 -42.72 -1.96
CA ASP A 815 -31.05 -43.34 -1.98
C ASP A 815 -31.51 -43.66 -3.42
N LEU A 816 -32.71 -44.18 -3.56
CA LEU A 816 -33.28 -44.56 -4.84
C LEU A 816 -33.47 -43.39 -5.84
N GLU A 817 -33.46 -42.17 -5.30
CA GLU A 817 -33.56 -40.94 -6.09
C GLU A 817 -32.20 -40.26 -6.31
N GLY A 818 -31.10 -40.94 -5.90
CA GLY A 818 -29.74 -40.44 -6.04
C GLY A 818 -29.34 -39.35 -5.03
N ARG A 819 -30.05 -39.18 -3.91
CA ARG A 819 -29.79 -38.22 -2.87
C ARG A 819 -28.88 -38.81 -1.79
N TRP A 820 -27.90 -38.06 -1.38
CA TRP A 820 -27.00 -38.40 -0.28
C TRP A 820 -27.51 -37.81 1.03
N MET A 821 -27.36 -38.58 2.12
CA MET A 821 -27.66 -38.13 3.47
C MET A 821 -26.42 -37.55 4.10
N TYR A 822 -26.50 -36.32 4.65
CA TYR A 822 -25.46 -35.71 5.47
C TYR A 822 -25.96 -35.45 6.87
N GLU A 823 -25.16 -35.73 7.88
CA GLU A 823 -25.50 -35.53 9.30
C GLU A 823 -24.40 -34.77 10.05
N GLY A 824 -24.81 -34.00 11.07
CA GLY A 824 -23.90 -33.35 11.99
C GLY A 824 -24.60 -32.63 13.14
N PRO A 825 -23.83 -32.20 14.14
CA PRO A 825 -24.35 -31.46 15.28
C PRO A 825 -24.51 -29.97 14.96
N LEU A 826 -25.59 -29.37 15.45
CA LEU A 826 -25.81 -27.95 15.50
C LEU A 826 -25.88 -27.50 16.95
N ALA A 827 -24.86 -26.80 17.41
CA ALA A 827 -24.78 -26.32 18.81
C ALA A 827 -25.60 -25.02 18.95
N LEU A 828 -26.39 -24.94 20.02
CA LEU A 828 -27.14 -23.77 20.44
C LEU A 828 -26.30 -23.03 21.50
N ASP A 829 -25.34 -22.22 21.04
CA ASP A 829 -24.31 -21.61 21.88
C ASP A 829 -24.63 -20.21 22.39
N ARG A 830 -25.82 -19.69 22.04
CA ARG A 830 -26.25 -18.32 22.39
C ARG A 830 -27.75 -18.21 22.62
N THR A 831 -28.14 -17.23 23.44
CA THR A 831 -29.54 -16.92 23.70
C THR A 831 -30.10 -15.88 22.69
N GLY A 832 -31.41 -15.87 22.50
CA GLY A 832 -32.13 -14.93 21.60
C GLY A 832 -32.51 -15.58 20.26
N PRO A 833 -32.91 -14.79 19.27
CA PRO A 833 -33.23 -15.30 17.94
C PRO A 833 -32.05 -16.03 17.33
N PHE A 834 -32.23 -17.29 17.02
CA PHE A 834 -31.22 -18.17 16.45
C PHE A 834 -31.79 -18.85 15.22
N GLY A 835 -31.05 -18.84 14.13
CA GLY A 835 -31.43 -19.49 12.89
C GLY A 835 -30.29 -20.34 12.33
N TYR A 836 -30.65 -21.21 11.40
CA TYR A 836 -29.68 -21.99 10.65
C TYR A 836 -30.15 -22.17 9.21
N THR A 837 -29.19 -22.39 8.33
CA THR A 837 -29.39 -22.87 6.97
C THR A 837 -28.34 -23.91 6.61
N VAL A 838 -28.48 -24.50 5.44
CA VAL A 838 -27.51 -25.47 4.91
C VAL A 838 -27.04 -25.02 3.55
N ARG A 839 -25.81 -25.29 3.22
CA ARG A 839 -25.26 -25.03 1.89
C ARG A 839 -24.31 -26.13 1.46
N VAL A 840 -24.14 -26.26 0.16
CA VAL A 840 -23.17 -27.15 -0.49
C VAL A 840 -22.15 -26.29 -1.21
N LEU A 841 -20.89 -26.56 -0.99
CA LEU A 841 -19.73 -25.92 -1.65
C LEU A 841 -18.88 -26.95 -2.35
N PRO A 842 -18.18 -26.61 -3.45
CA PRO A 842 -17.13 -27.46 -3.99
C PRO A 842 -15.98 -27.64 -2.99
N ALA A 843 -15.43 -28.82 -2.92
CA ALA A 843 -14.31 -29.17 -2.03
C ALA A 843 -13.20 -29.88 -2.79
N HIS A 844 -11.98 -29.33 -2.71
CA HIS A 844 -10.78 -29.95 -3.26
C HIS A 844 -9.55 -29.51 -2.48
N ARG A 845 -8.59 -30.43 -2.27
CA ARG A 845 -7.39 -30.17 -1.43
C ARG A 845 -6.48 -29.02 -1.91
N LEU A 846 -6.54 -28.66 -3.18
CA LEU A 846 -5.72 -27.59 -3.79
C LEU A 846 -6.43 -26.23 -3.85
N LEU A 847 -7.67 -26.12 -3.41
CA LEU A 847 -8.36 -24.85 -3.26
C LEU A 847 -7.86 -24.14 -1.98
N ALA A 848 -7.75 -22.82 -2.02
CA ALA A 848 -7.46 -22.03 -0.82
C ALA A 848 -8.68 -21.94 0.12
N SER A 849 -9.88 -21.99 -0.45
CA SER A 849 -11.17 -22.04 0.29
C SER A 849 -12.27 -22.60 -0.60
N GLY A 850 -13.34 -23.13 0.01
CA GLY A 850 -14.52 -23.61 -0.72
C GLY A 850 -15.25 -22.50 -1.51
N VAL A 851 -15.04 -21.23 -1.13
CA VAL A 851 -15.65 -20.06 -1.82
C VAL A 851 -14.91 -19.71 -3.12
N GLU A 852 -13.67 -20.17 -3.30
CA GLU A 852 -12.80 -19.81 -4.42
C GLU A 852 -13.45 -20.03 -5.79
N THR A 853 -14.28 -21.05 -5.93
CA THR A 853 -14.95 -21.40 -7.21
C THR A 853 -16.10 -20.47 -7.56
N GLY A 854 -16.64 -19.72 -6.60
CA GLY A 854 -17.85 -18.91 -6.76
C GLY A 854 -19.15 -19.73 -6.87
N LEU A 855 -19.11 -21.03 -6.56
CA LEU A 855 -20.25 -21.94 -6.64
C LEU A 855 -20.81 -22.25 -5.25
N VAL A 856 -22.11 -22.13 -5.08
CA VAL A 856 -22.85 -22.51 -3.86
C VAL A 856 -24.24 -23.01 -4.24
N ALA A 857 -24.72 -24.04 -3.54
CA ALA A 857 -26.10 -24.47 -3.60
C ALA A 857 -26.74 -24.35 -2.21
N VAL A 858 -27.89 -23.73 -2.12
CA VAL A 858 -28.67 -23.50 -0.90
C VAL A 858 -30.06 -24.12 -1.03
N PRO A 859 -30.81 -24.35 0.08
CA PRO A 859 -32.18 -24.81 0.00
C PRO A 859 -33.03 -23.88 -0.87
N SER A 860 -33.93 -24.44 -1.68
CA SER A 860 -34.91 -23.66 -2.46
C SER A 860 -35.86 -22.87 -1.52
N GLY A 861 -36.38 -21.72 -2.00
CA GLY A 861 -37.28 -20.87 -1.20
C GLY A 861 -38.48 -21.63 -0.60
N ASP A 862 -39.02 -22.61 -1.34
CA ASP A 862 -40.10 -23.46 -0.86
C ASP A 862 -39.72 -24.33 0.36
N LEU A 863 -38.46 -24.76 0.46
CA LEU A 863 -37.95 -25.50 1.63
C LEU A 863 -37.69 -24.58 2.85
N ALA A 864 -37.31 -23.35 2.61
CA ALA A 864 -37.15 -22.35 3.67
C ALA A 864 -38.50 -21.96 4.28
N GLU A 865 -39.56 -21.82 3.46
CA GLU A 865 -40.96 -21.61 3.92
C GLU A 865 -41.53 -22.80 4.65
N ALA A 866 -41.29 -24.03 4.19
CA ALA A 866 -41.76 -25.26 4.85
C ALA A 866 -41.09 -25.48 6.21
N ALA A 867 -39.78 -25.16 6.36
CA ALA A 867 -39.08 -25.21 7.64
C ALA A 867 -39.61 -24.13 8.61
N GLY A 868 -39.96 -22.94 8.10
CA GLY A 868 -40.56 -21.86 8.91
C GLY A 868 -42.00 -22.12 9.33
N LEU A 869 -42.78 -22.91 8.56
CA LEU A 869 -44.16 -23.32 8.89
C LEU A 869 -44.21 -24.43 9.96
N LEU A 870 -43.17 -25.26 10.08
CA LEU A 870 -43.07 -26.28 11.14
C LEU A 870 -42.58 -25.69 12.49
N MET A 871 -42.16 -24.44 12.52
CA MET A 871 -41.75 -23.70 13.72
C MET A 871 -42.78 -22.66 14.21
N ARG A 872 -43.93 -22.51 13.50
CA ARG A 872 -45.07 -21.75 13.99
C ARG A 872 -46.11 -22.73 14.53
#